data_e231bf5fc99fdc6b72172c776d659b12
#
_entry.id   e231bf5fc99fdc6b72172c776d659b12
#
_cell.length_a   1.000
_cell.length_b   1.000
_cell.length_c   1.000
_cell.angle_alpha   90.00
_cell.angle_beta   90.00
_cell.angle_gamma   90.00
#
_symmetry.space_group_name_H-M   'P 1'
#
loop_
_entity.id
_entity.type
_entity.pdbx_description
1 polymer ?
#
loop_
_entity_poly.entity_id
_entity_poly.type
_entity_poly.pdbx_seq_one_letter_code
_entity_poly.pdbx_strand_id
1 'polypeptide(L)'
;LSLALRILLAGACVSSLAVPVAAQDAGDELARNDVQLRTSVKRSLERGSDFLRTQQQGDGSWEASGAFSQFKIGTTALAVMALINCDVPVDSPEVQRGLNFLRNLPPSGVNGKGGIYETSLTVMALCAAEEYDRDLPRIQLYARLLEESQELAGDGAGYWDYEIRKGGSHRGDASNGQYAVLALRDAVYAGAQVSRESWERTHQRWLADQQASGGWGYAAGDFSPRGSMTVAGLSTISITSRMLQDDSDVDFQGKPNCCDTRPIDPVMENGRRWMSENFSLVSNPGHGNYHFYYLYGLERAGRMSGVRFFGGHDWYREGAEMLVGLQLAAGNWLAPGTEQEPILNTSMALMFLSKGLSRVVVNKLDYNSPRGDSRDQGEWNRHNFDVVNLVDLIDGLPQWPPRLTSQVVTLSRLKPETAVLELNQSPVLYISGRDAPQFDEEQIRWLRSYVDAGGFIFAVANCDGQGFDPGFREVVKRMFPQEDASLQRLTGDHPVYRSEYPLNSDGVELWGVNFGCRTSIIYSPTDLGCLWQKWMKHEPQNRNTNLSQQVSRAMKVGVNVIAYATGREPPEKLSDTGARRKEAADNVERGLLQIGKLRHNGGWDTAPKALKNLLMALNDTVGLAASTQTEAIPPTLDEMSRFPLIYMHGRYRFQIDAQQ
;
A
#
# COMPACT_ATOMS: atom_id res chain seq x y z
N LEU A 1 32.18 58.55 -23.87
CA LEU A 1 30.99 58.20 -22.99
C LEU A 1 29.87 57.60 -23.85
N SER A 2 30.03 56.42 -24.40
CA SER A 2 28.90 55.76 -25.08
C SER A 2 29.25 54.36 -25.60
N LEU A 3 30.03 53.59 -24.83
CA LEU A 3 30.26 52.17 -25.18
C LEU A 3 30.40 51.23 -23.92
N ALA A 4 30.09 51.75 -22.73
CA ALA A 4 30.23 50.98 -21.49
C ALA A 4 28.88 50.65 -20.82
N LEU A 5 27.72 50.89 -21.46
CA LEU A 5 26.39 50.68 -20.90
C LEU A 5 25.51 49.70 -21.69
N ARG A 6 26.08 48.81 -22.52
CA ARG A 6 25.34 47.79 -23.26
C ARG A 6 25.78 46.33 -23.03
N ILE A 7 26.61 46.07 -22.02
CA ILE A 7 27.08 44.71 -21.69
C ILE A 7 26.58 44.25 -20.29
N LEU A 8 25.63 44.92 -19.69
CA LEU A 8 25.09 44.56 -18.35
C LEU A 8 23.62 44.14 -18.34
N LEU A 9 23.05 43.76 -19.51
CA LEU A 9 21.67 43.28 -19.62
C LEU A 9 21.48 41.97 -20.42
N ALA A 10 22.53 41.14 -20.51
CA ALA A 10 22.44 39.81 -21.13
C ALA A 10 22.97 38.68 -20.20
N GLY A 11 22.83 38.84 -18.88
CA GLY A 11 23.34 37.91 -17.89
C GLY A 11 22.31 37.48 -16.84
N ALA A 12 21.04 37.42 -17.22
CA ALA A 12 20.03 36.87 -16.31
C ALA A 12 19.01 36.11 -17.13
N CYS A 13 19.06 34.83 -17.11
CA CYS A 13 18.03 33.80 -17.31
C CYS A 13 18.58 32.60 -18.08
N VAL A 14 19.36 31.78 -17.46
CA VAL A 14 19.26 30.31 -17.54
C VAL A 14 19.77 29.77 -16.22
N SER A 15 19.02 29.89 -15.16
CA SER A 15 19.14 28.96 -14.06
C SER A 15 18.34 27.72 -14.45
N SER A 16 18.95 26.84 -15.28
CA SER A 16 18.58 25.44 -15.30
C SER A 16 18.70 24.97 -13.83
N LEU A 17 17.58 24.60 -13.23
CA LEU A 17 17.52 23.94 -11.93
C LEU A 17 18.24 22.58 -12.05
N ALA A 18 19.57 22.61 -12.06
CA ALA A 18 20.37 21.43 -11.87
C ALA A 18 20.09 20.95 -10.44
N VAL A 19 19.45 19.81 -10.29
CA VAL A 19 19.45 19.05 -9.04
C VAL A 19 20.91 18.95 -8.62
N PRO A 20 21.27 19.27 -7.36
CA PRO A 20 22.64 19.15 -6.92
C PRO A 20 23.15 17.74 -7.21
N VAL A 21 24.34 17.60 -7.75
CA VAL A 21 24.94 16.29 -8.11
C VAL A 21 24.90 15.33 -6.92
N ALA A 22 25.10 15.80 -5.69
CA ALA A 22 24.99 15.01 -4.48
C ALA A 22 23.58 14.41 -4.23
N ALA A 23 22.51 15.13 -4.57
CA ALA A 23 21.12 14.62 -4.43
C ALA A 23 20.81 13.56 -5.50
N GLN A 24 21.40 13.69 -6.67
CA GLN A 24 21.27 12.72 -7.75
C GLN A 24 22.02 11.42 -7.43
N ASP A 25 23.23 11.52 -6.87
CA ASP A 25 24.03 10.36 -6.46
C ASP A 25 23.34 9.58 -5.30
N ALA A 26 22.80 10.28 -4.29
CA ALA A 26 22.09 9.63 -3.18
C ALA A 26 20.82 8.89 -3.63
N GLY A 27 20.09 9.47 -4.56
CA GLY A 27 18.90 8.81 -5.10
C GLY A 27 19.24 7.62 -6.01
N ASP A 28 20.32 7.66 -6.77
CA ASP A 28 20.79 6.53 -7.59
C ASP A 28 21.31 5.38 -6.73
N GLU A 29 21.93 5.71 -5.60
CA GLU A 29 22.35 4.72 -4.61
C GLU A 29 21.14 4.03 -3.95
N LEU A 30 20.14 4.80 -3.53
CA LEU A 30 18.93 4.25 -2.93
C LEU A 30 18.18 3.34 -3.92
N ALA A 31 18.03 3.75 -5.18
CA ALA A 31 17.36 2.94 -6.20
C ALA A 31 18.10 1.61 -6.47
N ARG A 32 19.44 1.64 -6.51
CA ARG A 32 20.25 0.41 -6.66
C ARG A 32 20.08 -0.51 -5.45
N ASN A 33 20.11 0.06 -4.25
CA ASN A 33 19.93 -0.69 -3.01
C ASN A 33 18.54 -1.33 -2.94
N ASP A 34 17.51 -0.64 -3.39
CA ASP A 34 16.13 -1.16 -3.45
C ASP A 34 16.01 -2.39 -4.38
N VAL A 35 16.55 -2.31 -5.58
CA VAL A 35 16.55 -3.43 -6.54
C VAL A 35 17.36 -4.62 -5.99
N GLN A 36 18.48 -4.37 -5.35
CA GLN A 36 19.30 -5.41 -4.74
C GLN A 36 18.59 -6.07 -3.56
N LEU A 37 17.97 -5.27 -2.68
CA LEU A 37 17.18 -5.76 -1.55
C LEU A 37 16.02 -6.63 -2.03
N ARG A 38 15.25 -6.16 -3.00
CA ARG A 38 14.15 -6.92 -3.59
C ARG A 38 14.60 -8.27 -4.14
N THR A 39 15.70 -8.30 -4.86
CA THR A 39 16.27 -9.54 -5.41
C THR A 39 16.66 -10.50 -4.30
N SER A 40 17.27 -9.97 -3.23
CA SER A 40 17.67 -10.74 -2.05
C SER A 40 16.46 -11.27 -1.28
N VAL A 41 15.40 -10.46 -1.14
CA VAL A 41 14.13 -10.87 -0.51
C VAL A 41 13.50 -12.01 -1.32
N LYS A 42 13.36 -11.89 -2.64
CA LYS A 42 12.81 -12.97 -3.49
C LYS A 42 13.57 -14.27 -3.30
N ARG A 43 14.90 -14.24 -3.30
CA ARG A 43 15.75 -15.42 -3.04
C ARG A 43 15.54 -15.98 -1.63
N SER A 44 15.36 -15.11 -0.63
CA SER A 44 15.10 -15.54 0.75
C SER A 44 13.72 -16.20 0.89
N LEU A 45 12.71 -15.70 0.18
CA LEU A 45 11.38 -16.32 0.12
C LEU A 45 11.43 -17.72 -0.49
N GLU A 46 12.14 -17.90 -1.62
CA GLU A 46 12.34 -19.20 -2.27
C GLU A 46 13.00 -20.19 -1.32
N ARG A 47 14.14 -19.84 -0.72
CA ARG A 47 14.88 -20.71 0.20
C ARG A 47 14.09 -21.07 1.46
N GLY A 48 13.35 -20.12 2.03
CA GLY A 48 12.51 -20.35 3.21
C GLY A 48 11.32 -21.24 2.89
N SER A 49 10.70 -21.07 1.72
CA SER A 49 9.63 -21.94 1.22
C SER A 49 10.12 -23.37 0.99
N ASP A 50 11.30 -23.53 0.40
CA ASP A 50 11.92 -24.85 0.20
C ASP A 50 12.23 -25.52 1.53
N PHE A 51 12.74 -24.76 2.53
CA PHE A 51 12.91 -25.30 3.87
C PHE A 51 11.57 -25.82 4.43
N LEU A 52 10.49 -25.04 4.41
CA LEU A 52 9.19 -25.49 4.91
C LEU A 52 8.70 -26.74 4.18
N ARG A 53 8.84 -26.85 2.87
CA ARG A 53 8.47 -28.03 2.09
C ARG A 53 9.17 -29.30 2.60
N THR A 54 10.46 -29.19 2.93
CA THR A 54 11.24 -30.35 3.43
C THR A 54 10.85 -30.78 4.84
N GLN A 55 10.18 -29.90 5.61
CA GLN A 55 9.76 -30.20 7.01
C GLN A 55 8.34 -30.79 7.10
N GLN A 56 7.60 -30.90 5.98
CA GLN A 56 6.23 -31.43 6.01
C GLN A 56 6.22 -32.92 6.36
N GLN A 57 5.37 -33.30 7.30
CA GLN A 57 5.16 -34.68 7.74
C GLN A 57 4.31 -35.49 6.73
N GLY A 58 4.33 -36.82 6.84
CA GLY A 58 3.57 -37.72 5.96
C GLY A 58 2.05 -37.53 6.02
N ASP A 59 1.52 -37.04 7.14
CA ASP A 59 0.09 -36.71 7.33
C ASP A 59 -0.28 -35.31 6.76
N GLY A 60 0.67 -34.59 6.20
CA GLY A 60 0.47 -33.26 5.63
C GLY A 60 0.69 -32.12 6.62
N SER A 61 0.97 -32.40 7.88
CA SER A 61 1.19 -31.38 8.92
C SER A 61 2.63 -30.90 8.99
N TRP A 62 2.83 -29.82 9.75
CA TRP A 62 4.13 -29.39 10.27
C TRP A 62 4.13 -29.45 11.79
N GLU A 63 5.24 -29.84 12.38
CA GLU A 63 5.34 -30.03 13.81
C GLU A 63 6.53 -29.23 14.35
N ALA A 64 6.25 -28.30 15.27
CA ALA A 64 7.26 -27.55 15.99
C ALA A 64 7.95 -28.44 17.04
N SER A 65 9.10 -28.04 17.53
CA SER A 65 9.85 -28.77 18.54
C SER A 65 9.64 -28.20 19.96
N GLY A 66 10.17 -28.88 20.97
CA GLY A 66 10.23 -28.39 22.34
C GLY A 66 8.88 -28.03 22.93
N ALA A 67 8.77 -26.84 23.52
CA ALA A 67 7.55 -26.38 24.20
C ALA A 67 6.36 -26.14 23.24
N PHE A 68 6.62 -26.00 21.95
CA PHE A 68 5.60 -25.74 20.93
C PHE A 68 5.11 -26.99 20.20
N SER A 69 5.68 -28.19 20.48
CA SER A 69 5.31 -29.45 19.84
C SER A 69 3.82 -29.80 19.98
N GLN A 70 3.18 -29.35 21.06
CA GLN A 70 1.75 -29.54 21.28
C GLN A 70 0.84 -28.72 20.36
N PHE A 71 1.37 -27.70 19.65
CA PHE A 71 0.61 -26.78 18.80
C PHE A 71 0.76 -27.13 17.30
N LYS A 72 0.67 -28.40 16.98
CA LYS A 72 0.84 -28.94 15.62
C LYS A 72 -0.10 -28.30 14.61
N ILE A 73 -1.34 -28.04 15.01
CA ILE A 73 -2.38 -27.45 14.14
C ILE A 73 -2.01 -26.01 13.79
N GLY A 74 -1.68 -25.21 14.79
CA GLY A 74 -1.27 -23.82 14.59
C GLY A 74 0.02 -23.70 13.76
N THR A 75 0.98 -24.59 14.01
CA THR A 75 2.22 -24.68 13.23
C THR A 75 1.93 -24.99 11.76
N THR A 76 1.03 -25.96 11.50
CA THR A 76 0.59 -26.33 10.15
C THR A 76 -0.10 -25.15 9.46
N ALA A 77 -1.02 -24.46 10.14
CA ALA A 77 -1.72 -23.31 9.59
C ALA A 77 -0.76 -22.16 9.22
N LEU A 78 0.22 -21.86 10.08
CA LEU A 78 1.25 -20.86 9.80
C LEU A 78 2.11 -21.22 8.59
N ALA A 79 2.55 -22.50 8.49
CA ALA A 79 3.35 -22.99 7.36
C ALA A 79 2.57 -22.90 6.04
N VAL A 80 1.29 -23.32 6.04
CA VAL A 80 0.40 -23.21 4.86
C VAL A 80 0.24 -21.75 4.43
N MET A 81 -0.05 -20.84 5.38
CA MET A 81 -0.17 -19.42 5.08
C MET A 81 1.14 -18.83 4.53
N ALA A 82 2.28 -19.21 5.11
CA ALA A 82 3.58 -18.75 4.64
C ALA A 82 3.85 -19.19 3.19
N LEU A 83 3.61 -20.46 2.87
CA LEU A 83 3.77 -20.98 1.50
C LEU A 83 2.88 -20.25 0.49
N ILE A 84 1.59 -20.09 0.78
CA ILE A 84 0.65 -19.37 -0.09
C ILE A 84 1.10 -17.92 -0.30
N ASN A 85 1.54 -17.24 0.76
CA ASN A 85 2.01 -15.86 0.64
C ASN A 85 3.37 -15.72 -0.07
N CYS A 86 4.11 -16.81 -0.22
CA CYS A 86 5.33 -16.90 -1.03
C CYS A 86 5.07 -17.36 -2.47
N ASP A 87 3.86 -17.21 -2.97
CA ASP A 87 3.44 -17.59 -4.35
C ASP A 87 3.51 -19.10 -4.64
N VAL A 88 3.53 -19.95 -3.62
CA VAL A 88 3.34 -21.38 -3.83
C VAL A 88 1.87 -21.60 -4.22
N PRO A 89 1.59 -22.21 -5.40
CA PRO A 89 0.23 -22.40 -5.85
C PRO A 89 -0.62 -23.16 -4.84
N VAL A 90 -1.87 -22.73 -4.66
CA VAL A 90 -2.78 -23.37 -3.68
C VAL A 90 -3.03 -24.84 -4.02
N ASP A 91 -3.07 -25.18 -5.32
CA ASP A 91 -3.24 -26.55 -5.83
C ASP A 91 -1.96 -27.41 -5.72
N SER A 92 -0.84 -26.86 -5.27
CA SER A 92 0.38 -27.64 -5.07
C SER A 92 0.19 -28.74 -4.02
N PRO A 93 0.85 -29.91 -4.19
CA PRO A 93 0.66 -31.05 -3.29
C PRO A 93 0.91 -30.75 -1.81
N GLU A 94 1.92 -29.95 -1.50
CA GLU A 94 2.28 -29.61 -0.13
C GLU A 94 1.24 -28.69 0.52
N VAL A 95 0.73 -27.69 -0.20
CA VAL A 95 -0.32 -26.79 0.31
C VAL A 95 -1.62 -27.58 0.50
N GLN A 96 -2.02 -28.39 -0.49
CA GLN A 96 -3.25 -29.18 -0.41
C GLN A 96 -3.20 -30.23 0.70
N ARG A 97 -2.05 -30.90 0.95
CA ARG A 97 -1.92 -31.82 2.09
C ARG A 97 -2.08 -31.08 3.43
N GLY A 98 -1.47 -29.90 3.58
CA GLY A 98 -1.63 -29.08 4.77
C GLY A 98 -3.06 -28.60 4.98
N LEU A 99 -3.70 -28.09 3.92
CA LEU A 99 -5.12 -27.70 3.96
C LEU A 99 -6.02 -28.88 4.32
N ASN A 100 -5.78 -30.06 3.74
CA ASN A 100 -6.57 -31.25 4.05
C ASN A 100 -6.38 -31.71 5.51
N PHE A 101 -5.18 -31.59 6.08
CA PHE A 101 -4.96 -31.81 7.50
C PHE A 101 -5.84 -30.87 8.34
N LEU A 102 -5.86 -29.57 8.03
CA LEU A 102 -6.69 -28.57 8.75
C LEU A 102 -8.20 -28.80 8.51
N ARG A 103 -8.62 -29.21 7.33
CA ARG A 103 -10.01 -29.53 7.00
C ARG A 103 -10.56 -30.75 7.72
N ASN A 104 -9.69 -31.66 8.16
CA ASN A 104 -10.08 -32.87 8.90
C ASN A 104 -10.22 -32.64 10.41
N LEU A 105 -10.00 -31.41 10.90
CA LEU A 105 -10.20 -31.07 12.31
C LEU A 105 -11.68 -31.20 12.71
N PRO A 106 -11.96 -31.49 14.00
CA PRO A 106 -13.33 -31.66 14.46
C PRO A 106 -14.15 -30.36 14.36
N PRO A 107 -15.47 -30.45 14.13
CA PRO A 107 -16.35 -29.28 14.08
C PRO A 107 -16.39 -28.46 15.38
N SER A 108 -16.03 -29.05 16.52
CA SER A 108 -15.95 -28.35 17.81
C SER A 108 -14.77 -27.39 17.95
N GLY A 109 -13.94 -27.25 16.90
CA GLY A 109 -12.69 -26.54 16.97
C GLY A 109 -11.59 -27.36 17.65
N VAL A 110 -10.50 -26.69 18.02
CA VAL A 110 -9.37 -27.33 18.69
C VAL A 110 -9.55 -27.25 20.20
N ASN A 111 -9.57 -28.38 20.86
CA ASN A 111 -9.74 -28.45 22.31
C ASN A 111 -8.40 -28.30 23.07
N GLY A 112 -8.46 -27.73 24.27
CA GLY A 112 -7.32 -27.61 25.18
C GLY A 112 -6.58 -26.28 25.06
N LYS A 113 -5.44 -26.19 25.75
CA LYS A 113 -4.59 -25.00 25.78
C LYS A 113 -4.09 -24.69 24.36
N GLY A 114 -4.40 -23.49 23.88
CA GLY A 114 -4.06 -23.05 22.52
C GLY A 114 -5.22 -23.17 21.52
N GLY A 115 -6.39 -23.67 21.93
CA GLY A 115 -7.54 -23.85 21.06
C GLY A 115 -7.98 -22.58 20.32
N ILE A 116 -7.95 -21.41 20.97
CA ILE A 116 -8.24 -20.10 20.31
C ILE A 116 -7.20 -19.78 19.25
N TYR A 117 -5.90 -19.91 19.55
CA TYR A 117 -4.84 -19.68 18.56
C TYR A 117 -4.96 -20.60 17.34
N GLU A 118 -5.08 -21.92 17.60
CA GLU A 118 -5.07 -22.92 16.55
C GLU A 118 -6.33 -22.84 15.69
N THR A 119 -7.50 -22.57 16.29
CA THR A 119 -8.75 -22.32 15.55
C THR A 119 -8.63 -21.04 14.72
N SER A 120 -8.11 -19.96 15.29
CA SER A 120 -7.90 -18.69 14.60
C SER A 120 -6.97 -18.83 13.39
N LEU A 121 -5.81 -19.46 13.60
CA LEU A 121 -4.84 -19.71 12.53
C LEU A 121 -5.40 -20.63 11.45
N THR A 122 -6.24 -21.62 11.82
CA THR A 122 -6.93 -22.49 10.85
C THR A 122 -7.88 -21.68 9.98
N VAL A 123 -8.71 -20.80 10.57
CA VAL A 123 -9.58 -19.89 9.79
C VAL A 123 -8.76 -19.06 8.82
N MET A 124 -7.68 -18.43 9.32
CA MET A 124 -6.82 -17.59 8.49
C MET A 124 -6.18 -18.39 7.32
N ALA A 125 -5.76 -19.63 7.56
CA ALA A 125 -5.17 -20.48 6.52
C ALA A 125 -6.20 -20.90 5.46
N LEU A 126 -7.42 -21.25 5.86
CA LEU A 126 -8.52 -21.57 4.94
C LEU A 126 -8.94 -20.33 4.12
N CYS A 127 -8.97 -19.14 4.75
CA CYS A 127 -9.24 -17.89 4.06
C CYS A 127 -8.14 -17.52 3.06
N ALA A 128 -6.87 -17.77 3.40
CA ALA A 128 -5.74 -17.51 2.52
C ALA A 128 -5.74 -18.41 1.26
N ALA A 129 -6.35 -19.58 1.33
CA ALA A 129 -6.50 -20.49 0.19
C ALA A 129 -7.59 -20.06 -0.79
N GLU A 130 -8.53 -19.21 -0.38
CA GLU A 130 -9.64 -18.69 -1.19
C GLU A 130 -10.54 -19.76 -1.85
N GLU A 131 -10.50 -21.01 -1.37
CA GLU A 131 -11.37 -22.10 -1.83
C GLU A 131 -12.75 -22.02 -1.13
N TYR A 132 -13.43 -20.87 -1.21
CA TYR A 132 -14.63 -20.54 -0.42
C TYR A 132 -15.83 -21.45 -0.70
N ASP A 133 -15.99 -21.93 -1.93
CA ASP A 133 -17.06 -22.89 -2.26
C ASP A 133 -16.99 -24.15 -1.38
N ARG A 134 -15.79 -24.53 -0.98
CA ARG A 134 -15.52 -25.69 -0.11
C ARG A 134 -15.49 -25.33 1.36
N ASP A 135 -14.80 -24.24 1.69
CA ASP A 135 -14.34 -23.96 3.06
C ASP A 135 -15.26 -23.01 3.85
N LEU A 136 -16.11 -22.22 3.18
CA LEU A 136 -16.98 -21.25 3.84
C LEU A 136 -17.85 -21.81 4.98
N PRO A 137 -18.48 -23.01 4.87
CA PRO A 137 -19.25 -23.58 5.97
C PRO A 137 -18.39 -23.82 7.23
N ARG A 138 -17.12 -24.25 7.06
CA ARG A 138 -16.19 -24.47 8.17
C ARG A 138 -15.67 -23.15 8.74
N ILE A 139 -15.35 -22.19 7.88
CA ILE A 139 -14.95 -20.85 8.28
C ILE A 139 -16.07 -20.21 9.13
N GLN A 140 -17.33 -20.29 8.69
CA GLN A 140 -18.49 -19.79 9.45
C GLN A 140 -18.65 -20.48 10.79
N LEU A 141 -18.47 -21.81 10.81
CA LEU A 141 -18.56 -22.57 12.05
C LEU A 141 -17.50 -22.14 13.07
N TYR A 142 -16.24 -22.04 12.63
CA TYR A 142 -15.14 -21.64 13.51
C TYR A 142 -15.22 -20.17 13.93
N ALA A 143 -15.67 -19.29 13.05
CA ALA A 143 -15.96 -17.90 13.41
C ALA A 143 -16.99 -17.83 14.55
N ARG A 144 -18.06 -18.63 14.46
CA ARG A 144 -19.07 -18.72 15.55
C ARG A 144 -18.48 -19.25 16.85
N LEU A 145 -17.62 -20.28 16.80
CA LEU A 145 -16.95 -20.79 17.99
C LEU A 145 -16.05 -19.74 18.63
N LEU A 146 -15.34 -18.95 17.85
CA LEU A 146 -14.54 -17.83 18.34
C LEU A 146 -15.43 -16.77 18.99
N GLU A 147 -16.56 -16.38 18.38
CA GLU A 147 -17.50 -15.43 18.99
C GLU A 147 -18.09 -15.95 20.31
N GLU A 148 -18.53 -17.21 20.34
CA GLU A 148 -19.07 -17.84 21.54
C GLU A 148 -18.05 -17.97 22.67
N SER A 149 -16.73 -17.96 22.33
CA SER A 149 -15.62 -18.06 23.29
C SER A 149 -15.10 -16.69 23.74
N GLN A 150 -15.65 -15.60 23.25
CA GLN A 150 -15.27 -14.27 23.70
C GLN A 150 -15.64 -14.06 25.17
N GLU A 151 -14.73 -13.45 25.94
CA GLU A 151 -14.98 -13.09 27.33
C GLU A 151 -16.07 -12.00 27.42
N LEU A 152 -17.15 -12.31 28.12
CA LEU A 152 -18.31 -11.43 28.22
C LEU A 152 -18.33 -10.58 29.48
N ALA A 153 -17.54 -10.94 30.52
CA ALA A 153 -17.52 -10.27 31.80
C ALA A 153 -16.13 -10.34 32.46
N GLY A 154 -15.95 -9.60 33.53
CA GLY A 154 -14.69 -9.54 34.29
C GLY A 154 -13.63 -8.69 33.58
N ASP A 155 -12.40 -8.76 34.09
CA ASP A 155 -11.28 -7.95 33.60
C ASP A 155 -10.83 -8.34 32.19
N GLY A 156 -11.17 -9.57 31.73
CA GLY A 156 -10.87 -10.06 30.39
C GLY A 156 -11.96 -9.76 29.35
N ALA A 157 -13.07 -9.10 29.73
CA ALA A 157 -14.21 -8.86 28.82
C ALA A 157 -13.76 -8.18 27.50
N GLY A 158 -14.13 -8.78 26.37
CA GLY A 158 -13.74 -8.33 25.03
C GLY A 158 -12.46 -8.98 24.48
N TYR A 159 -11.72 -9.72 25.30
CA TYR A 159 -10.60 -10.58 24.88
C TYR A 159 -11.04 -12.05 24.74
N TRP A 160 -10.08 -12.93 24.52
CA TRP A 160 -10.21 -14.39 24.51
C TRP A 160 -9.14 -15.01 25.42
N ASP A 161 -9.50 -16.14 26.04
CA ASP A 161 -8.54 -17.01 26.76
C ASP A 161 -7.90 -18.00 25.78
N TYR A 162 -7.15 -18.97 26.28
CA TYR A 162 -6.48 -20.00 25.47
C TYR A 162 -7.42 -21.09 24.96
N GLU A 163 -8.54 -21.34 25.61
CA GLU A 163 -9.43 -22.47 25.34
C GLU A 163 -10.72 -22.03 24.63
N ILE A 164 -11.18 -22.87 23.69
CA ILE A 164 -12.53 -22.75 23.14
C ILE A 164 -13.53 -23.09 24.24
N ARG A 165 -14.26 -22.08 24.70
CA ARG A 165 -15.24 -22.23 25.79
C ARG A 165 -16.36 -21.23 25.65
N LYS A 166 -17.60 -21.74 25.58
CA LYS A 166 -18.77 -20.89 25.49
C LYS A 166 -18.91 -19.95 26.70
N GLY A 167 -19.01 -18.65 26.43
CA GLY A 167 -19.12 -17.61 27.45
C GLY A 167 -17.79 -17.20 28.09
N GLY A 168 -16.66 -17.74 27.59
CA GLY A 168 -15.32 -17.44 28.08
C GLY A 168 -14.97 -18.01 29.44
N SER A 169 -13.84 -17.61 30.00
CA SER A 169 -13.30 -18.06 31.28
C SER A 169 -13.08 -16.91 32.28
N HIS A 170 -13.33 -15.68 31.89
CA HIS A 170 -13.05 -14.41 32.56
C HIS A 170 -11.55 -14.04 32.66
N ARG A 171 -10.67 -14.69 31.87
CA ARG A 171 -9.21 -14.50 31.92
C ARG A 171 -8.59 -14.14 30.59
N GLY A 172 -9.32 -13.52 29.69
CA GLY A 172 -8.81 -13.18 28.36
C GLY A 172 -7.56 -12.31 28.36
N ASP A 173 -6.76 -12.43 27.30
CA ASP A 173 -5.55 -11.63 27.09
C ASP A 173 -5.47 -11.05 25.65
N ALA A 174 -4.62 -10.05 25.49
CA ALA A 174 -4.45 -9.32 24.23
C ALA A 174 -3.86 -10.22 23.12
N SER A 175 -3.03 -11.19 23.47
CA SER A 175 -2.38 -12.06 22.49
C SER A 175 -3.35 -13.04 21.84
N ASN A 176 -4.21 -13.70 22.62
CA ASN A 176 -5.33 -14.48 22.08
C ASN A 176 -6.33 -13.60 21.33
N GLY A 177 -6.66 -12.43 21.93
CA GLY A 177 -7.58 -11.46 21.35
C GLY A 177 -7.21 -11.01 19.93
N GLN A 178 -5.93 -10.69 19.69
CA GLN A 178 -5.52 -10.28 18.33
C GLN A 178 -5.69 -11.38 17.28
N TYR A 179 -5.40 -12.66 17.62
CA TYR A 179 -5.56 -13.75 16.67
C TYR A 179 -7.03 -14.06 16.39
N ALA A 180 -7.88 -14.01 17.40
CA ALA A 180 -9.33 -14.13 17.20
C ALA A 180 -9.86 -13.02 16.30
N VAL A 181 -9.46 -11.76 16.52
CA VAL A 181 -9.87 -10.61 15.68
C VAL A 181 -9.40 -10.77 14.24
N LEU A 182 -8.16 -11.20 14.02
CA LEU A 182 -7.64 -11.46 12.66
C LEU A 182 -8.45 -12.54 11.96
N ALA A 183 -8.72 -13.66 12.64
CA ALA A 183 -9.51 -14.75 12.09
C ALA A 183 -10.94 -14.33 11.77
N LEU A 184 -11.60 -13.61 12.68
CA LEU A 184 -12.95 -13.09 12.47
C LEU A 184 -13.01 -12.10 11.30
N ARG A 185 -12.00 -11.22 11.15
CA ARG A 185 -11.89 -10.34 9.99
C ARG A 185 -11.79 -11.12 8.69
N ASP A 186 -10.88 -12.10 8.62
CA ASP A 186 -10.67 -12.91 7.43
C ASP A 186 -11.93 -13.73 7.11
N ALA A 187 -12.62 -14.24 8.14
CA ALA A 187 -13.92 -14.92 7.99
C ALA A 187 -14.98 -14.00 7.38
N VAL A 188 -15.09 -12.73 7.84
CA VAL A 188 -16.00 -11.74 7.25
C VAL A 188 -15.64 -11.49 5.78
N TYR A 189 -14.36 -11.38 5.46
CA TYR A 189 -13.89 -11.19 4.08
C TYR A 189 -14.12 -12.41 3.19
N ALA A 190 -14.24 -13.60 3.77
CA ALA A 190 -14.67 -14.81 3.08
C ALA A 190 -16.19 -14.90 2.90
N GLY A 191 -16.98 -14.06 3.58
CA GLY A 191 -18.46 -14.04 3.52
C GLY A 191 -19.14 -14.62 4.77
N ALA A 192 -18.40 -14.96 5.81
CA ALA A 192 -18.98 -15.39 7.08
C ALA A 192 -19.62 -14.23 7.85
N GLN A 193 -20.61 -14.54 8.67
CA GLN A 193 -21.29 -13.57 9.51
C GLN A 193 -20.64 -13.53 10.90
N VAL A 194 -20.35 -12.32 11.38
CA VAL A 194 -19.84 -12.04 12.73
C VAL A 194 -20.70 -10.92 13.33
N SER A 195 -21.09 -11.06 14.59
CA SER A 195 -21.97 -10.11 15.26
C SER A 195 -21.28 -8.76 15.52
N ARG A 196 -22.06 -7.68 15.40
CA ARG A 196 -21.59 -6.33 15.70
C ARG A 196 -21.13 -6.21 17.16
N GLU A 197 -21.85 -6.84 18.07
CA GLU A 197 -21.58 -6.83 19.50
C GLU A 197 -20.20 -7.41 19.85
N SER A 198 -19.75 -8.42 19.07
CA SER A 198 -18.41 -8.98 19.24
C SER A 198 -17.33 -7.95 18.92
N TRP A 199 -17.50 -7.21 17.82
CA TRP A 199 -16.60 -6.11 17.44
C TRP A 199 -16.62 -4.96 18.44
N GLU A 200 -17.79 -4.58 18.95
CA GLU A 200 -17.96 -3.50 19.93
C GLU A 200 -17.26 -3.82 21.25
N ARG A 201 -17.43 -5.03 21.79
CA ARG A 201 -16.75 -5.46 23.03
C ARG A 201 -15.23 -5.43 22.88
N THR A 202 -14.73 -5.98 21.78
CA THR A 202 -13.29 -5.98 21.51
C THR A 202 -12.75 -4.56 21.36
N HIS A 203 -13.42 -3.73 20.58
CA HIS A 203 -13.00 -2.34 20.36
C HIS A 203 -12.91 -1.57 21.67
N GLN A 204 -13.97 -1.65 22.49
CA GLN A 204 -14.03 -1.01 23.81
C GLN A 204 -12.91 -1.49 24.73
N ARG A 205 -12.63 -2.80 24.74
CA ARG A 205 -11.56 -3.39 25.55
C ARG A 205 -10.19 -2.83 25.18
N TRP A 206 -9.86 -2.83 23.88
CA TRP A 206 -8.57 -2.33 23.43
C TRP A 206 -8.41 -0.81 23.61
N LEU A 207 -9.49 -0.04 23.50
CA LEU A 207 -9.47 1.38 23.86
C LEU A 207 -9.17 1.60 25.35
N ALA A 208 -9.80 0.81 26.22
CA ALA A 208 -9.66 0.93 27.67
C ALA A 208 -8.27 0.50 28.19
N ASP A 209 -7.60 -0.44 27.51
CA ASP A 209 -6.31 -0.98 27.93
C ASP A 209 -5.10 -0.22 27.39
N GLN A 210 -5.31 0.78 26.52
CA GLN A 210 -4.21 1.63 26.11
C GLN A 210 -3.67 2.42 27.30
N GLN A 211 -2.39 2.30 27.54
CA GLN A 211 -1.73 2.99 28.63
C GLN A 211 -1.45 4.46 28.31
N ALA A 212 -1.19 5.26 29.34
CA ALA A 212 -0.87 6.68 29.16
C ALA A 212 0.37 6.93 28.28
N SER A 213 1.28 5.95 28.21
CA SER A 213 2.42 5.96 27.29
C SER A 213 2.03 5.77 25.82
N GLY A 214 0.83 5.28 25.53
CA GLY A 214 0.34 4.94 24.19
C GLY A 214 0.46 3.46 23.81
N GLY A 215 1.22 2.66 24.56
CA GLY A 215 1.38 1.23 24.31
C GLY A 215 0.34 0.36 25.00
N TRP A 216 0.40 -0.96 24.74
CA TRP A 216 -0.45 -1.99 25.38
C TRP A 216 0.38 -3.04 26.08
N GLY A 217 -0.14 -3.50 27.23
CA GLY A 217 0.34 -4.67 27.97
C GLY A 217 -0.27 -5.97 27.46
N TYR A 218 0.08 -7.08 28.13
CA TYR A 218 -0.34 -8.43 27.72
C TYR A 218 -1.79 -8.75 28.09
N ALA A 219 -2.27 -8.23 29.22
CA ALA A 219 -3.62 -8.49 29.72
C ALA A 219 -4.18 -7.23 30.40
N ALA A 220 -5.46 -7.24 30.73
CA ALA A 220 -6.08 -6.19 31.51
C ALA A 220 -5.31 -5.96 32.82
N GLY A 221 -4.97 -4.69 33.11
CA GLY A 221 -4.18 -4.31 34.28
C GLY A 221 -2.67 -4.59 34.19
N ASP A 222 -2.17 -5.09 33.07
CA ASP A 222 -0.71 -5.16 32.81
C ASP A 222 -0.22 -3.78 32.32
N PHE A 223 0.45 -3.05 33.19
CA PHE A 223 0.98 -1.70 32.90
C PHE A 223 2.38 -1.72 32.28
N SER A 224 2.80 -2.85 31.73
CA SER A 224 4.10 -3.01 31.04
C SER A 224 3.91 -3.09 29.53
N PRO A 225 3.96 -1.96 28.80
CA PRO A 225 3.76 -1.98 27.35
C PRO A 225 4.85 -2.81 26.67
N ARG A 226 4.43 -3.55 25.63
CA ARG A 226 5.32 -4.40 24.83
C ARG A 226 5.13 -4.10 23.35
N GLY A 227 6.19 -4.22 22.58
CA GLY A 227 6.14 -4.04 21.12
C GLY A 227 5.10 -4.95 20.49
N SER A 228 5.12 -6.24 20.80
CA SER A 228 4.16 -7.22 20.27
C SER A 228 2.70 -6.89 20.59
N MET A 229 2.40 -6.37 21.77
CA MET A 229 1.04 -6.00 22.17
C MET A 229 0.64 -4.65 21.60
N THR A 230 1.59 -3.73 21.43
CA THR A 230 1.31 -2.41 20.82
C THR A 230 1.01 -2.55 19.33
N VAL A 231 1.76 -3.37 18.59
CA VAL A 231 1.42 -3.66 17.17
C VAL A 231 0.11 -4.46 17.05
N ALA A 232 -0.22 -5.31 18.04
CA ALA A 232 -1.51 -5.98 18.11
C ALA A 232 -2.65 -4.98 18.32
N GLY A 233 -2.47 -3.99 19.22
CA GLY A 233 -3.44 -2.91 19.46
C GLY A 233 -3.70 -2.09 18.23
N LEU A 234 -2.65 -1.64 17.55
CA LEU A 234 -2.77 -0.89 16.28
C LEU A 234 -3.56 -1.67 15.22
N SER A 235 -3.25 -2.97 15.05
CA SER A 235 -3.94 -3.83 14.10
C SER A 235 -5.40 -4.05 14.50
N THR A 236 -5.68 -4.35 15.77
CA THR A 236 -7.03 -4.63 16.28
C THR A 236 -7.94 -3.40 16.20
N ILE A 237 -7.44 -2.23 16.62
CA ILE A 237 -8.22 -0.98 16.50
C ILE A 237 -8.50 -0.65 15.04
N SER A 238 -7.53 -0.82 14.13
CA SER A 238 -7.77 -0.63 12.69
C SER A 238 -8.87 -1.56 12.16
N ILE A 239 -8.85 -2.84 12.54
CA ILE A 239 -9.85 -3.82 12.12
C ILE A 239 -11.24 -3.47 12.69
N THR A 240 -11.32 -3.30 14.01
CA THR A 240 -12.61 -3.09 14.69
C THR A 240 -13.25 -1.75 14.29
N SER A 241 -12.47 -0.69 14.12
CA SER A 241 -12.97 0.60 13.61
C SER A 241 -13.59 0.45 12.22
N ARG A 242 -12.99 -0.40 11.36
CA ARG A 242 -13.51 -0.67 10.02
C ARG A 242 -14.78 -1.52 10.06
N MET A 243 -14.85 -2.53 10.94
CA MET A 243 -16.02 -3.41 11.09
C MET A 243 -17.22 -2.73 11.78
N LEU A 244 -16.95 -1.66 12.54
CA LEU A 244 -17.96 -0.90 13.28
C LEU A 244 -18.49 0.33 12.54
N GLN A 245 -18.13 0.52 11.28
CA GLN A 245 -18.68 1.63 10.50
C GLN A 245 -20.20 1.60 10.48
N ASP A 246 -20.79 2.77 10.67
CA ASP A 246 -22.23 2.93 10.71
C ASP A 246 -22.76 3.47 9.38
N ASP A 247 -23.77 2.79 8.82
CA ASP A 247 -24.49 3.21 7.61
C ASP A 247 -25.78 3.97 7.93
N SER A 248 -26.14 4.10 9.21
CA SER A 248 -27.38 4.78 9.62
C SER A 248 -27.28 6.30 9.58
N ASP A 249 -26.05 6.84 9.57
CA ASP A 249 -25.83 8.28 9.53
C ASP A 249 -25.92 8.81 8.09
N VAL A 250 -27.15 8.99 7.64
CA VAL A 250 -27.49 9.55 6.33
C VAL A 250 -28.44 10.74 6.50
N ASP A 251 -28.30 11.73 5.63
CA ASP A 251 -29.24 12.85 5.59
C ASP A 251 -30.61 12.44 5.03
N PHE A 252 -31.54 13.38 4.98
CA PHE A 252 -32.90 13.15 4.46
C PHE A 252 -32.95 12.78 2.96
N GLN A 253 -31.85 12.96 2.23
CA GLN A 253 -31.68 12.56 0.83
C GLN A 253 -30.98 11.19 0.70
N GLY A 254 -30.62 10.57 1.82
CA GLY A 254 -29.86 9.32 1.85
C GLY A 254 -28.37 9.49 1.50
N LYS A 255 -27.84 10.72 1.55
CA LYS A 255 -26.40 10.98 1.43
C LYS A 255 -25.73 10.71 2.77
N PRO A 256 -24.63 9.93 2.81
CA PRO A 256 -23.94 9.65 4.06
C PRO A 256 -23.30 10.91 4.65
N ASN A 257 -23.44 11.08 5.96
CA ASN A 257 -22.77 12.12 6.72
C ASN A 257 -21.42 11.62 7.23
N CYS A 258 -20.37 11.77 6.41
CA CYS A 258 -19.03 11.36 6.79
C CYS A 258 -18.21 12.49 7.43
N CYS A 259 -18.73 13.71 7.46
CA CYS A 259 -17.95 14.90 7.80
C CYS A 259 -17.92 15.22 9.30
N ASP A 260 -18.88 14.68 10.04
CA ASP A 260 -18.94 14.84 11.49
C ASP A 260 -18.13 13.79 12.27
N THR A 261 -17.60 12.78 11.55
CA THR A 261 -16.71 11.77 12.16
C THR A 261 -15.36 12.38 12.50
N ARG A 262 -14.83 12.03 13.68
CA ARG A 262 -13.51 12.51 14.11
C ARG A 262 -12.44 11.93 13.20
N PRO A 263 -11.55 12.76 12.63
CA PRO A 263 -10.62 12.33 11.60
C PRO A 263 -9.51 11.39 12.10
N ILE A 264 -9.15 11.44 13.37
CA ILE A 264 -8.08 10.63 13.95
C ILE A 264 -8.55 10.06 15.28
N ASP A 265 -8.40 8.75 15.42
CA ASP A 265 -8.52 8.09 16.73
C ASP A 265 -7.27 8.42 17.56
N PRO A 266 -7.39 9.16 18.68
CA PRO A 266 -6.25 9.48 19.54
C PRO A 266 -5.48 8.23 20.00
N VAL A 267 -6.18 7.09 20.12
CA VAL A 267 -5.59 5.81 20.50
C VAL A 267 -4.62 5.31 19.42
N MET A 268 -4.98 5.43 18.14
CA MET A 268 -4.10 5.07 17.03
C MET A 268 -2.84 5.96 17.00
N GLU A 269 -2.99 7.25 17.20
CA GLU A 269 -1.86 8.18 17.20
C GLU A 269 -0.93 7.94 18.40
N ASN A 270 -1.48 7.72 19.59
CA ASN A 270 -0.71 7.36 20.77
C ASN A 270 0.09 6.06 20.57
N GLY A 271 -0.55 5.03 19.99
CA GLY A 271 0.12 3.76 19.68
C GLY A 271 1.24 3.91 18.64
N ARG A 272 1.02 4.70 17.59
CA ARG A 272 2.06 5.02 16.58
C ARG A 272 3.23 5.78 17.20
N ARG A 273 2.95 6.75 18.08
CA ARG A 273 3.99 7.49 18.81
C ARG A 273 4.81 6.55 19.68
N TRP A 274 4.16 5.67 20.47
CA TRP A 274 4.87 4.69 21.30
C TRP A 274 5.78 3.79 20.44
N MET A 275 5.27 3.28 19.31
CA MET A 275 6.07 2.49 18.37
C MET A 275 7.24 3.29 17.79
N SER A 276 7.05 4.57 17.51
CA SER A 276 8.11 5.44 17.00
C SER A 276 9.24 5.68 18.01
N GLU A 277 8.88 5.79 19.28
CA GLU A 277 9.83 6.01 20.39
C GLU A 277 10.55 4.73 20.84
N ASN A 278 9.92 3.57 20.63
CA ASN A 278 10.42 2.27 21.07
C ASN A 278 10.72 1.30 19.91
N PHE A 279 10.85 1.79 18.70
CA PHE A 279 11.09 0.94 17.53
C PHE A 279 12.36 0.10 17.70
N SER A 280 12.26 -1.20 17.44
CA SER A 280 13.39 -2.12 17.45
C SER A 280 13.15 -3.26 16.47
N LEU A 281 14.20 -3.66 15.77
CA LEU A 281 14.19 -4.86 14.92
C LEU A 281 15.01 -6.00 15.50
N VAL A 282 15.75 -5.77 16.58
CA VAL A 282 16.63 -6.79 17.19
C VAL A 282 15.96 -7.55 18.34
N SER A 283 14.88 -7.00 18.88
CA SER A 283 14.11 -7.62 19.98
C SER A 283 12.70 -7.06 20.05
N ASN A 284 11.79 -7.77 20.71
CA ASN A 284 10.46 -7.29 21.06
C ASN A 284 10.57 -6.21 22.17
N PRO A 285 10.30 -4.94 21.88
CA PRO A 285 10.43 -3.86 22.88
C PRO A 285 9.63 -4.14 24.15
N GLY A 286 10.23 -3.86 25.30
CA GLY A 286 9.62 -4.05 26.61
C GLY A 286 9.52 -5.50 27.10
N HIS A 287 9.92 -6.51 26.29
CA HIS A 287 9.84 -7.92 26.72
C HIS A 287 11.08 -8.75 26.37
N GLY A 288 11.74 -8.47 25.24
CA GLY A 288 12.93 -9.19 24.77
C GLY A 288 12.67 -10.52 24.05
N ASN A 289 11.67 -11.30 24.46
CA ASN A 289 11.30 -12.58 23.85
C ASN A 289 10.23 -12.41 22.76
N TYR A 290 9.91 -13.51 22.05
CA TYR A 290 8.91 -13.55 20.97
C TYR A 290 9.24 -12.62 19.81
N HIS A 291 10.51 -12.66 19.36
CA HIS A 291 11.03 -11.74 18.36
C HIS A 291 10.30 -11.87 17.01
N PHE A 292 10.20 -13.07 16.41
CA PHE A 292 9.51 -13.26 15.13
C PHE A 292 8.00 -13.04 15.22
N TYR A 293 7.39 -13.34 16.35
CA TYR A 293 6.01 -13.00 16.63
C TYR A 293 5.78 -11.48 16.61
N TYR A 294 6.69 -10.72 17.23
CA TYR A 294 6.65 -9.27 17.20
C TYR A 294 6.85 -8.73 15.78
N LEU A 295 7.83 -9.25 15.03
CA LEU A 295 8.07 -8.83 13.63
C LEU A 295 6.84 -9.10 12.74
N TYR A 296 6.22 -10.26 12.85
CA TYR A 296 4.97 -10.55 12.14
C TYR A 296 3.83 -9.62 12.58
N GLY A 297 3.77 -9.22 13.84
CA GLY A 297 2.86 -8.18 14.33
C GLY A 297 3.16 -6.79 13.74
N LEU A 298 4.43 -6.44 13.62
CA LEU A 298 4.90 -5.16 13.05
C LEU A 298 4.47 -5.02 11.58
N GLU A 299 4.61 -6.08 10.79
CA GLU A 299 4.11 -6.13 9.41
C GLU A 299 2.62 -5.83 9.34
N ARG A 300 1.81 -6.51 10.17
CA ARG A 300 0.36 -6.30 10.22
C ARG A 300 0.00 -4.88 10.64
N ALA A 301 0.65 -4.36 11.69
CA ALA A 301 0.41 -2.99 12.15
C ALA A 301 0.73 -1.96 11.06
N GLY A 302 1.87 -2.10 10.38
CA GLY A 302 2.28 -1.23 9.29
C GLY A 302 1.27 -1.23 8.13
N ARG A 303 0.89 -2.43 7.66
CA ARG A 303 -0.06 -2.56 6.55
C ARG A 303 -1.48 -2.13 6.90
N MET A 304 -2.03 -2.61 8.02
CA MET A 304 -3.43 -2.34 8.38
C MET A 304 -3.67 -0.88 8.78
N SER A 305 -2.67 -0.22 9.36
CA SER A 305 -2.72 1.21 9.64
C SER A 305 -2.24 2.09 8.48
N GLY A 306 -1.79 1.48 7.37
CA GLY A 306 -1.27 2.18 6.20
C GLY A 306 0.04 2.93 6.44
N VAL A 307 0.73 2.68 7.55
CA VAL A 307 1.91 3.43 7.98
C VAL A 307 3.17 2.84 7.35
N ARG A 308 3.93 3.68 6.65
CA ARG A 308 5.23 3.32 6.11
C ARG A 308 6.36 3.49 7.14
N PHE A 309 6.26 4.50 7.99
CA PHE A 309 7.31 4.83 8.95
C PHE A 309 6.78 4.79 10.38
N PHE A 310 7.49 4.13 11.28
CA PHE A 310 7.37 4.35 12.72
C PHE A 310 8.56 5.23 13.15
N GLY A 311 8.27 6.49 13.52
CA GLY A 311 9.33 7.47 13.71
C GLY A 311 10.09 7.75 12.41
N GLY A 312 11.41 7.59 12.43
CA GLY A 312 12.28 7.70 11.27
C GLY A 312 12.57 6.38 10.55
N HIS A 313 11.96 5.27 10.99
CA HIS A 313 12.27 3.91 10.55
C HIS A 313 11.29 3.42 9.48
N ASP A 314 11.79 3.09 8.29
CA ASP A 314 11.05 2.33 7.29
C ASP A 314 11.01 0.86 7.73
N TRP A 315 9.93 0.51 8.44
CA TRP A 315 9.79 -0.79 9.09
C TRP A 315 9.98 -1.97 8.14
N TYR A 316 9.54 -1.83 6.89
CA TYR A 316 9.68 -2.91 5.93
C TYR A 316 11.10 -3.02 5.38
N ARG A 317 11.68 -1.91 4.91
CA ARG A 317 13.04 -1.90 4.34
C ARG A 317 14.06 -2.40 5.35
N GLU A 318 14.09 -1.77 6.52
CA GLU A 318 15.05 -2.13 7.58
C GLU A 318 14.83 -3.57 8.08
N GLY A 319 13.55 -3.99 8.24
CA GLY A 319 13.21 -5.36 8.65
C GLY A 319 13.56 -6.40 7.59
N ALA A 320 13.35 -6.09 6.30
CA ALA A 320 13.73 -6.98 5.21
C ALA A 320 15.26 -7.14 5.08
N GLU A 321 16.03 -6.05 5.20
CA GLU A 321 17.50 -6.09 5.21
C GLU A 321 18.00 -6.98 6.37
N MET A 322 17.45 -6.78 7.57
CA MET A 322 17.80 -7.60 8.73
C MET A 322 17.46 -9.08 8.52
N LEU A 323 16.24 -9.39 8.07
CA LEU A 323 15.80 -10.78 7.89
C LEU A 323 16.60 -11.49 6.79
N VAL A 324 16.89 -10.81 5.68
CA VAL A 324 17.78 -11.36 4.62
C VAL A 324 19.16 -11.70 5.19
N GLY A 325 19.72 -10.81 6.03
CA GLY A 325 21.02 -11.03 6.68
C GLY A 325 21.02 -12.15 7.72
N LEU A 326 19.89 -12.42 8.37
CA LEU A 326 19.75 -13.45 9.41
C LEU A 326 19.39 -14.84 8.87
N GLN A 327 19.06 -14.99 7.58
CA GLN A 327 18.69 -16.28 7.02
C GLN A 327 19.86 -17.27 7.01
N LEU A 328 19.65 -18.43 7.61
CA LEU A 328 20.66 -19.48 7.69
C LEU A 328 20.89 -20.20 6.35
N ALA A 329 21.98 -20.94 6.25
CA ALA A 329 22.33 -21.70 5.04
C ALA A 329 21.24 -22.71 4.62
N ALA A 330 20.53 -23.29 5.59
CA ALA A 330 19.39 -24.20 5.35
C ALA A 330 18.13 -23.51 4.83
N GLY A 331 18.08 -22.18 4.78
CA GLY A 331 16.93 -21.38 4.34
C GLY A 331 15.98 -20.95 5.46
N ASN A 332 16.18 -21.41 6.68
CA ASN A 332 15.35 -21.10 7.84
C ASN A 332 15.89 -19.90 8.64
N TRP A 333 15.06 -19.47 9.62
CA TRP A 333 15.43 -18.49 10.64
C TRP A 333 15.32 -19.08 12.04
N LEU A 334 16.18 -18.61 12.93
CA LEU A 334 16.15 -18.93 14.35
C LEU A 334 16.15 -17.64 15.17
N ALA A 335 15.31 -17.59 16.21
CA ALA A 335 15.31 -16.49 17.16
C ALA A 335 16.56 -16.58 18.07
N PRO A 336 17.06 -15.44 18.56
CA PRO A 336 18.07 -15.44 19.62
C PRO A 336 17.54 -16.10 20.90
N GLY A 337 18.42 -16.77 21.65
CA GLY A 337 18.06 -17.34 22.96
C GLY A 337 17.34 -18.69 22.89
N THR A 338 16.29 -18.87 23.70
CA THR A 338 15.57 -20.14 23.89
C THR A 338 14.45 -20.40 22.89
N GLU A 339 14.09 -19.44 22.07
CA GLU A 339 12.98 -19.53 21.10
C GLU A 339 13.44 -20.06 19.73
N GLN A 340 14.18 -21.15 19.76
CA GLN A 340 14.77 -21.73 18.55
C GLN A 340 13.79 -22.69 17.87
N GLU A 341 12.68 -22.13 17.36
CA GLU A 341 11.68 -22.89 16.61
C GLU A 341 11.78 -22.63 15.10
N PRO A 342 12.49 -23.47 14.34
CA PRO A 342 12.81 -23.15 12.96
C PRO A 342 11.57 -23.03 12.06
N ILE A 343 10.53 -23.85 12.25
CA ILE A 343 9.32 -23.82 11.42
C ILE A 343 8.49 -22.57 11.71
N LEU A 344 8.25 -22.24 13.00
CA LEU A 344 7.48 -21.07 13.40
C LEU A 344 8.19 -19.77 12.98
N ASN A 345 9.50 -19.66 13.29
CA ASN A 345 10.28 -18.50 12.98
C ASN A 345 10.37 -18.27 11.47
N THR A 346 10.58 -19.36 10.69
CA THR A 346 10.59 -19.28 9.22
C THR A 346 9.24 -18.84 8.67
N SER A 347 8.14 -19.42 9.16
CA SER A 347 6.80 -19.05 8.71
C SER A 347 6.51 -17.57 8.97
N MET A 348 6.85 -17.06 10.16
CA MET A 348 6.65 -15.65 10.51
C MET A 348 7.57 -14.71 9.71
N ALA A 349 8.83 -15.08 9.48
CA ALA A 349 9.77 -14.33 8.64
C ALA A 349 9.28 -14.25 7.19
N LEU A 350 8.82 -15.36 6.62
CA LEU A 350 8.25 -15.40 5.28
C LEU A 350 7.00 -14.53 5.16
N MET A 351 6.12 -14.55 6.16
CA MET A 351 4.93 -13.69 6.20
C MET A 351 5.30 -12.21 6.23
N PHE A 352 6.31 -11.83 7.02
CA PHE A 352 6.84 -10.46 7.04
C PHE A 352 7.38 -10.05 5.65
N LEU A 353 8.27 -10.86 5.09
CA LEU A 353 8.95 -10.54 3.83
C LEU A 353 7.98 -10.50 2.64
N SER A 354 7.08 -11.48 2.52
CA SER A 354 6.18 -11.61 1.38
C SER A 354 5.08 -10.55 1.37
N LYS A 355 4.41 -10.34 2.50
CA LYS A 355 3.30 -9.38 2.61
C LYS A 355 3.79 -7.93 2.55
N GLY A 356 4.92 -7.64 3.18
CA GLY A 356 5.51 -6.32 3.12
C GLY A 356 6.03 -5.93 1.73
N LEU A 357 6.27 -6.91 0.83
CA LEU A 357 6.65 -6.67 -0.58
C LEU A 357 5.43 -6.39 -1.49
N SER A 358 4.23 -6.31 -0.96
CA SER A 358 3.01 -5.97 -1.72
C SER A 358 3.19 -4.69 -2.54
N ARG A 359 2.64 -4.67 -3.76
CA ARG A 359 2.75 -3.51 -4.67
C ARG A 359 1.93 -2.34 -4.12
N VAL A 360 2.56 -1.19 -3.97
CA VAL A 360 1.88 0.03 -3.54
C VAL A 360 1.27 0.70 -4.76
N VAL A 361 -0.06 0.71 -4.85
CA VAL A 361 -0.78 1.33 -5.97
C VAL A 361 -1.05 2.81 -5.71
N VAL A 362 -1.32 3.17 -4.45
CA VAL A 362 -1.66 4.54 -4.05
C VAL A 362 -0.85 4.95 -2.83
N ASN A 363 -0.15 6.07 -2.94
CA ASN A 363 0.36 6.83 -1.81
C ASN A 363 -0.68 7.86 -1.38
N LYS A 364 -1.25 7.74 -0.19
CA LYS A 364 -2.07 8.80 0.42
C LYS A 364 -1.15 9.82 1.08
N LEU A 365 -1.26 11.08 0.66
CA LEU A 365 -0.34 12.11 1.08
C LEU A 365 -0.76 12.75 2.40
N ASP A 366 0.09 12.61 3.41
CA ASP A 366 0.04 13.41 4.64
C ASP A 366 0.89 14.67 4.43
N TYR A 367 0.20 15.79 4.26
CA TYR A 367 0.82 17.08 4.02
C TYR A 367 0.75 18.03 5.23
N ASN A 368 0.43 17.51 6.42
CA ASN A 368 0.43 18.28 7.65
C ASN A 368 1.84 18.79 8.02
N SER A 369 1.88 19.98 8.60
CA SER A 369 3.12 20.58 9.09
C SER A 369 3.76 19.75 10.21
N PRO A 370 5.11 19.61 10.23
CA PRO A 370 5.82 18.90 11.28
C PRO A 370 5.73 19.53 12.67
N ARG A 371 5.20 20.75 12.77
CA ARG A 371 5.13 21.52 14.03
C ARG A 371 4.04 21.05 15.00
N GLY A 372 3.27 20.01 14.65
CA GLY A 372 2.38 19.35 15.61
C GLY A 372 1.33 20.25 16.26
N ASP A 373 0.93 21.35 15.61
CA ASP A 373 -0.21 22.11 16.08
C ASP A 373 -1.44 21.21 15.95
N SER A 374 -1.98 20.77 17.08
CA SER A 374 -3.07 19.80 17.18
C SER A 374 -4.37 20.23 16.48
N ARG A 375 -4.40 21.46 15.96
CA ARG A 375 -5.53 22.02 15.21
C ARG A 375 -5.51 21.68 13.72
N ASP A 376 -4.35 21.36 13.15
CA ASP A 376 -4.21 21.01 11.72
C ASP A 376 -4.20 19.49 11.47
N GLN A 377 -4.20 18.70 12.53
CA GLN A 377 -4.17 17.24 12.43
C GLN A 377 -5.52 16.72 11.96
N GLY A 378 -5.55 16.23 10.72
CA GLY A 378 -6.63 15.38 10.26
C GLY A 378 -7.42 15.85 9.06
N GLU A 379 -7.22 17.07 8.52
CA GLU A 379 -8.00 17.51 7.35
C GLU A 379 -7.65 16.69 6.08
N TRP A 380 -6.40 16.26 5.91
CA TRP A 380 -5.98 15.38 4.82
C TRP A 380 -6.51 13.95 4.95
N ASN A 381 -6.87 13.52 6.15
CA ASN A 381 -7.30 12.14 6.46
C ASN A 381 -8.70 12.08 7.09
N ARG A 382 -9.63 12.88 6.58
CA ARG A 382 -11.04 12.86 7.01
C ARG A 382 -11.67 11.48 6.88
N HIS A 383 -11.26 10.74 5.87
CA HIS A 383 -11.74 9.40 5.58
C HIS A 383 -10.57 8.41 5.71
N ASN A 384 -10.45 7.78 6.89
CA ASN A 384 -9.30 6.95 7.26
C ASN A 384 -9.16 5.68 6.40
N PHE A 385 -10.28 5.16 5.88
CA PHE A 385 -10.33 3.91 5.13
C PHE A 385 -10.64 4.08 3.65
N ASP A 386 -10.71 5.31 3.14
CA ASP A 386 -11.07 5.61 1.76
C ASP A 386 -10.18 4.87 0.75
N VAL A 387 -8.89 5.15 0.77
CA VAL A 387 -7.91 4.56 -0.17
C VAL A 387 -7.69 3.08 0.11
N VAL A 388 -7.71 2.66 1.38
CA VAL A 388 -7.55 1.25 1.75
C VAL A 388 -8.69 0.42 1.17
N ASN A 389 -9.95 0.89 1.32
CA ASN A 389 -11.11 0.21 0.77
C ASN A 389 -11.09 0.19 -0.76
N LEU A 390 -10.67 1.29 -1.40
CA LEU A 390 -10.55 1.34 -2.85
C LEU A 390 -9.52 0.33 -3.36
N VAL A 391 -8.36 0.24 -2.72
CA VAL A 391 -7.30 -0.69 -3.11
C VAL A 391 -7.70 -2.13 -2.80
N ASP A 392 -8.40 -2.41 -1.70
CA ASP A 392 -8.92 -3.75 -1.40
C ASP A 392 -9.94 -4.23 -2.45
N LEU A 393 -10.78 -3.32 -2.99
CA LEU A 393 -11.64 -3.67 -4.12
C LEU A 393 -10.81 -4.00 -5.36
N ILE A 394 -9.81 -3.18 -5.69
CA ILE A 394 -8.96 -3.37 -6.87
C ILE A 394 -8.19 -4.69 -6.77
N ASP A 395 -7.65 -5.03 -5.59
CA ASP A 395 -6.91 -6.28 -5.33
C ASP A 395 -7.76 -7.54 -5.60
N GLY A 396 -9.08 -7.44 -5.42
CA GLY A 396 -10.02 -8.52 -5.74
C GLY A 396 -10.43 -8.61 -7.22
N LEU A 397 -9.96 -7.72 -8.12
CA LEU A 397 -10.35 -7.74 -9.53
C LEU A 397 -9.43 -8.67 -10.34
N PRO A 398 -9.99 -9.57 -11.18
CA PRO A 398 -9.23 -10.64 -11.85
C PRO A 398 -8.19 -10.15 -12.88
N GLN A 399 -8.30 -8.90 -13.32
CA GLN A 399 -7.39 -8.31 -14.32
C GLN A 399 -6.22 -7.54 -13.69
N TRP A 400 -6.14 -7.54 -12.36
CA TRP A 400 -5.10 -6.85 -11.62
C TRP A 400 -4.11 -7.84 -11.00
N PRO A 401 -2.84 -7.45 -10.84
CA PRO A 401 -1.89 -8.30 -10.14
C PRO A 401 -2.32 -8.46 -8.66
N PRO A 402 -2.09 -9.61 -8.06
CA PRO A 402 -2.46 -9.85 -6.65
C PRO A 402 -1.59 -9.06 -5.67
N ARG A 403 -2.09 -8.94 -4.45
CA ARG A 403 -1.40 -8.32 -3.30
C ARG A 403 -1.08 -6.85 -3.53
N LEU A 404 -2.12 -6.10 -3.88
CA LEU A 404 -2.05 -4.65 -3.95
C LEU A 404 -2.23 -4.03 -2.56
N THR A 405 -1.60 -2.89 -2.34
CA THR A 405 -1.72 -2.14 -1.09
C THR A 405 -1.67 -0.64 -1.32
N SER A 406 -2.07 0.11 -0.32
CA SER A 406 -1.86 1.56 -0.21
C SER A 406 -0.99 1.87 1.00
N GLN A 407 -0.39 3.04 1.02
CA GLN A 407 0.35 3.53 2.17
C GLN A 407 0.18 5.04 2.33
N VAL A 408 0.42 5.53 3.55
CA VAL A 408 0.48 6.95 3.85
C VAL A 408 1.94 7.41 3.75
N VAL A 409 2.16 8.50 3.04
CA VAL A 409 3.46 9.15 2.93
C VAL A 409 3.38 10.53 3.56
N THR A 410 4.13 10.74 4.64
CA THR A 410 4.20 12.02 5.34
C THR A 410 5.30 12.88 4.72
N LEU A 411 4.93 13.97 4.04
CA LEU A 411 5.87 14.86 3.33
C LEU A 411 6.97 15.42 4.22
N SER A 412 6.64 15.78 5.44
CA SER A 412 7.61 16.37 6.38
C SER A 412 8.71 15.40 6.84
N ARG A 413 8.58 14.12 6.55
CA ARG A 413 9.58 13.08 6.85
C ARG A 413 10.46 12.71 5.66
N LEU A 414 10.11 13.18 4.46
CA LEU A 414 10.92 12.92 3.28
C LEU A 414 12.19 13.77 3.30
N LYS A 415 13.29 13.16 2.90
CA LYS A 415 14.56 13.85 2.72
C LYS A 415 14.59 14.49 1.33
N PRO A 416 15.05 15.75 1.18
CA PRO A 416 15.09 16.42 -0.11
C PRO A 416 15.76 15.61 -1.22
N GLU A 417 16.83 14.87 -0.87
CA GLU A 417 17.65 14.10 -1.79
C GLU A 417 16.90 12.88 -2.38
N THR A 418 15.93 12.35 -1.64
CA THR A 418 15.22 11.11 -2.00
C THR A 418 13.71 11.29 -2.14
N ALA A 419 13.16 12.48 -1.85
CA ALA A 419 11.72 12.72 -1.79
C ALA A 419 10.97 12.26 -3.05
N VAL A 420 11.46 12.62 -4.22
CA VAL A 420 10.83 12.25 -5.51
C VAL A 420 10.89 10.74 -5.74
N LEU A 421 12.00 10.09 -5.38
CA LEU A 421 12.13 8.63 -5.48
C LEU A 421 11.14 7.92 -4.54
N GLU A 422 11.00 8.45 -3.32
CA GLU A 422 10.08 7.92 -2.32
C GLU A 422 8.61 8.08 -2.74
N LEU A 423 8.25 9.21 -3.35
CA LEU A 423 6.92 9.40 -3.94
C LEU A 423 6.68 8.44 -5.11
N ASN A 424 7.70 8.20 -5.94
CA ASN A 424 7.62 7.30 -7.12
C ASN A 424 7.54 5.80 -6.77
N GLN A 425 7.60 5.41 -5.51
CA GLN A 425 7.31 4.03 -5.10
C GLN A 425 5.85 3.63 -5.35
N SER A 426 4.97 4.61 -5.59
CA SER A 426 3.61 4.39 -6.03
C SER A 426 3.32 5.19 -7.31
N PRO A 427 2.61 4.59 -8.28
CA PRO A 427 2.24 5.30 -9.51
C PRO A 427 1.20 6.40 -9.28
N VAL A 428 0.43 6.32 -8.19
CA VAL A 428 -0.63 7.28 -7.89
C VAL A 428 -0.41 7.93 -6.53
N LEU A 429 -0.39 9.25 -6.51
CA LEU A 429 -0.38 10.07 -5.31
C LEU A 429 -1.79 10.61 -5.07
N TYR A 430 -2.40 10.24 -3.95
CA TYR A 430 -3.73 10.68 -3.56
C TYR A 430 -3.64 11.86 -2.58
N ILE A 431 -4.28 12.96 -2.94
CA ILE A 431 -4.32 14.19 -2.14
C ILE A 431 -5.79 14.50 -1.85
N SER A 432 -6.17 14.49 -0.59
CA SER A 432 -7.54 14.81 -0.20
C SER A 432 -7.58 15.76 0.99
N GLY A 433 -8.67 16.48 1.15
CA GLY A 433 -8.85 17.38 2.26
C GLY A 433 -10.11 18.22 2.15
N ARG A 434 -10.43 18.92 3.23
CA ARG A 434 -11.51 19.91 3.30
C ARG A 434 -11.01 21.31 3.04
N ASP A 435 -9.87 21.66 3.65
CA ASP A 435 -9.27 22.97 3.59
C ASP A 435 -8.17 23.05 2.53
N ALA A 436 -7.72 24.24 2.20
CA ALA A 436 -6.68 24.46 1.21
C ALA A 436 -5.38 23.73 1.61
N PRO A 437 -4.86 22.83 0.77
CA PRO A 437 -3.62 22.13 1.08
C PRO A 437 -2.45 23.13 1.10
N GLN A 438 -1.64 23.06 2.16
CA GLN A 438 -0.51 23.94 2.36
C GLN A 438 0.78 23.22 1.97
N PHE A 439 1.41 23.65 0.89
CA PHE A 439 2.71 23.17 0.44
C PHE A 439 3.70 24.33 0.37
N ASP A 440 4.91 24.13 0.85
CA ASP A 440 6.01 25.05 0.61
C ASP A 440 6.56 24.93 -0.82
N GLU A 441 7.50 25.80 -1.20
CA GLU A 441 8.05 25.82 -2.56
C GLU A 441 8.88 24.56 -2.90
N GLU A 442 9.49 23.93 -1.91
CA GLU A 442 10.25 22.71 -2.10
C GLU A 442 9.31 21.52 -2.34
N GLN A 443 8.25 21.40 -1.56
CA GLN A 443 7.21 20.40 -1.73
C GLN A 443 6.48 20.52 -3.08
N ILE A 444 6.21 21.75 -3.52
CA ILE A 444 5.67 22.00 -4.88
C ILE A 444 6.63 21.49 -5.96
N ARG A 445 7.94 21.71 -5.79
CA ARG A 445 8.93 21.16 -6.73
C ARG A 445 8.95 19.62 -6.70
N TRP A 446 8.79 18.98 -5.54
CA TRP A 446 8.70 17.52 -5.46
C TRP A 446 7.46 16.98 -6.17
N LEU A 447 6.29 17.60 -5.97
CA LEU A 447 5.06 17.23 -6.67
C LEU A 447 5.21 17.39 -8.19
N ARG A 448 5.82 18.51 -8.65
CA ARG A 448 6.12 18.71 -10.06
C ARG A 448 7.06 17.63 -10.60
N SER A 449 8.18 17.36 -9.91
CA SER A 449 9.15 16.36 -10.32
C SER A 449 8.57 14.95 -10.32
N TYR A 450 7.64 14.63 -9.40
CA TYR A 450 6.89 13.40 -9.39
C TYR A 450 6.06 13.23 -10.67
N VAL A 451 5.35 14.27 -11.09
CA VAL A 451 4.58 14.26 -12.37
C VAL A 451 5.52 14.18 -13.59
N ASP A 452 6.63 14.91 -13.58
CA ASP A 452 7.66 14.87 -14.65
C ASP A 452 8.27 13.46 -14.79
N ALA A 453 8.40 12.74 -13.70
CA ALA A 453 8.88 11.35 -13.67
C ALA A 453 7.82 10.32 -14.11
N GLY A 454 6.62 10.76 -14.44
CA GLY A 454 5.51 9.89 -14.87
C GLY A 454 4.53 9.53 -13.77
N GLY A 455 4.65 10.09 -12.58
CA GLY A 455 3.67 9.94 -11.50
C GLY A 455 2.32 10.56 -11.86
N PHE A 456 1.28 10.10 -11.18
CA PHE A 456 -0.10 10.55 -11.39
C PHE A 456 -0.69 11.08 -10.09
N ILE A 457 -1.30 12.26 -10.11
CA ILE A 457 -1.96 12.84 -8.94
C ILE A 457 -3.48 12.66 -9.07
N PHE A 458 -4.09 12.05 -8.05
CA PHE A 458 -5.52 12.00 -7.88
C PHE A 458 -5.94 12.83 -6.66
N ALA A 459 -6.64 13.93 -6.88
CA ALA A 459 -7.10 14.82 -5.81
C ALA A 459 -8.61 14.71 -5.62
N VAL A 460 -9.06 14.76 -4.36
CA VAL A 460 -10.49 14.68 -3.99
C VAL A 460 -10.81 15.70 -2.90
N ALA A 461 -11.79 16.55 -3.15
CA ALA A 461 -12.32 17.45 -2.14
C ALA A 461 -13.17 16.65 -1.15
N ASN A 462 -12.93 16.81 0.14
CA ASN A 462 -13.72 16.19 1.21
C ASN A 462 -14.69 17.21 1.82
N CYS A 463 -15.85 16.75 2.27
CA CYS A 463 -16.77 17.55 3.08
C CYS A 463 -17.15 18.90 2.45
N ASP A 464 -17.69 18.85 1.24
CA ASP A 464 -18.08 20.02 0.43
C ASP A 464 -16.90 20.92 -0.06
N GLY A 465 -15.68 20.66 0.37
CA GLY A 465 -14.42 21.12 -0.19
C GLY A 465 -14.24 22.62 -0.45
N GLN A 466 -14.99 23.49 0.25
CA GLN A 466 -15.01 24.95 -0.03
C GLN A 466 -13.62 25.60 0.05
N GLY A 467 -12.74 25.09 0.91
CA GLY A 467 -11.35 25.53 0.99
C GLY A 467 -10.43 24.76 0.04
N PHE A 468 -10.69 23.45 -0.14
CA PHE A 468 -9.82 22.57 -0.91
C PHE A 468 -9.82 22.90 -2.41
N ASP A 469 -10.98 23.13 -3.04
CA ASP A 469 -11.06 23.42 -4.47
C ASP A 469 -10.19 24.62 -4.89
N PRO A 470 -10.36 25.83 -4.33
CA PRO A 470 -9.51 26.97 -4.70
C PRO A 470 -8.05 26.73 -4.31
N GLY A 471 -7.78 26.08 -3.17
CA GLY A 471 -6.42 25.77 -2.73
C GLY A 471 -5.69 24.80 -3.68
N PHE A 472 -6.36 23.74 -4.11
CA PHE A 472 -5.76 22.78 -5.03
C PHE A 472 -5.53 23.38 -6.43
N ARG A 473 -6.44 24.24 -6.91
CA ARG A 473 -6.22 24.99 -8.16
C ARG A 473 -4.97 25.87 -8.10
N GLU A 474 -4.72 26.50 -6.95
CA GLU A 474 -3.49 27.30 -6.75
C GLU A 474 -2.25 26.40 -6.68
N VAL A 475 -2.32 25.20 -6.06
CA VAL A 475 -1.24 24.22 -6.09
C VAL A 475 -0.89 23.83 -7.52
N VAL A 476 -1.89 23.51 -8.37
CA VAL A 476 -1.67 23.20 -9.78
C VAL A 476 -0.98 24.36 -10.50
N LYS A 477 -1.43 25.58 -10.28
CA LYS A 477 -0.82 26.78 -10.89
C LYS A 477 0.63 26.99 -10.47
N ARG A 478 0.95 26.74 -9.20
CA ARG A 478 2.33 26.80 -8.68
C ARG A 478 3.21 25.69 -9.25
N MET A 479 2.66 24.51 -9.50
CA MET A 479 3.38 23.41 -10.15
C MET A 479 3.72 23.72 -11.61
N PHE A 480 2.88 24.49 -12.31
CA PHE A 480 2.98 24.74 -13.76
C PHE A 480 2.92 26.25 -14.09
N PRO A 481 3.82 27.08 -13.55
CA PRO A 481 3.70 28.55 -13.65
C PRO A 481 3.90 29.12 -15.05
N GLN A 482 4.57 28.38 -15.93
CA GLN A 482 4.90 28.81 -17.31
C GLN A 482 4.05 28.11 -18.37
N GLU A 483 3.17 27.19 -17.96
CA GLU A 483 2.37 26.39 -18.86
C GLU A 483 0.90 26.80 -18.73
N ASP A 484 0.14 26.70 -19.81
CA ASP A 484 -1.32 26.85 -19.80
C ASP A 484 -1.97 25.57 -19.23
N ALA A 485 -1.46 25.11 -18.08
CA ALA A 485 -1.88 23.91 -17.39
C ALA A 485 -2.86 24.29 -16.28
N SER A 486 -4.13 24.32 -16.61
CA SER A 486 -5.22 24.53 -15.67
C SER A 486 -6.11 23.29 -15.58
N LEU A 487 -6.79 23.13 -14.45
CA LEU A 487 -7.82 22.12 -14.31
C LEU A 487 -8.96 22.41 -15.29
N GLN A 488 -9.19 21.49 -16.22
CA GLN A 488 -10.27 21.52 -17.19
C GLN A 488 -11.25 20.39 -16.92
N ARG A 489 -12.55 20.65 -17.07
CA ARG A 489 -13.56 19.62 -16.93
C ARG A 489 -13.38 18.54 -17.99
N LEU A 490 -13.33 17.26 -17.55
CA LEU A 490 -13.21 16.13 -18.45
C LEU A 490 -14.56 15.83 -19.11
N THR A 491 -14.55 15.66 -20.42
CA THR A 491 -15.73 15.32 -21.23
C THR A 491 -16.00 13.82 -21.20
N GLY A 492 -17.23 13.39 -21.49
CA GLY A 492 -17.65 11.98 -21.38
C GLY A 492 -16.91 11.01 -22.30
N ASP A 493 -16.21 11.51 -23.33
CA ASP A 493 -15.34 10.74 -24.22
C ASP A 493 -13.95 10.48 -23.64
N HIS A 494 -13.58 11.16 -22.53
CA HIS A 494 -12.28 10.95 -21.92
C HIS A 494 -12.10 9.49 -21.48
N PRO A 495 -10.91 8.87 -21.72
CA PRO A 495 -10.67 7.46 -21.44
C PRO A 495 -10.92 7.04 -19.98
N VAL A 496 -10.78 7.95 -19.01
CA VAL A 496 -11.03 7.66 -17.58
C VAL A 496 -12.43 7.10 -17.32
N TYR A 497 -13.44 7.50 -18.11
CA TYR A 497 -14.82 7.02 -17.92
C TYR A 497 -15.06 5.58 -18.41
N ARG A 498 -14.03 4.93 -18.99
CA ARG A 498 -14.12 3.55 -19.53
C ARG A 498 -12.86 2.70 -19.31
N SER A 499 -11.99 3.12 -18.39
CA SER A 499 -10.70 2.43 -18.19
C SER A 499 -10.87 1.04 -17.58
N GLU A 500 -11.86 0.83 -16.71
CA GLU A 500 -12.25 -0.46 -16.15
C GLU A 500 -13.75 -0.70 -16.33
N TYR A 501 -14.56 0.25 -15.89
CA TYR A 501 -16.02 0.20 -15.97
C TYR A 501 -16.54 1.26 -16.95
N PRO A 502 -17.52 0.94 -17.80
CA PRO A 502 -18.22 1.95 -18.58
C PRO A 502 -19.05 2.83 -17.63
N LEU A 503 -18.65 4.08 -17.50
CA LEU A 503 -19.36 5.08 -16.69
C LEU A 503 -19.95 6.15 -17.60
N ASN A 504 -21.18 6.55 -17.30
CA ASN A 504 -21.73 7.78 -17.85
C ASN A 504 -21.13 8.97 -17.06
N SER A 505 -20.64 9.97 -17.75
CA SER A 505 -20.12 11.22 -17.15
C SER A 505 -21.20 12.04 -16.46
N ASP A 506 -22.49 11.79 -16.75
CA ASP A 506 -23.60 12.47 -16.09
C ASP A 506 -23.62 12.15 -14.58
N GLY A 507 -23.43 13.17 -13.74
CA GLY A 507 -23.35 13.05 -12.29
C GLY A 507 -22.00 12.49 -11.76
N VAL A 508 -20.96 12.43 -12.60
CA VAL A 508 -19.56 12.21 -12.18
C VAL A 508 -18.72 13.35 -12.73
N GLU A 509 -18.47 14.35 -11.91
CA GLU A 509 -17.68 15.51 -12.31
C GLU A 509 -16.20 15.26 -11.99
N LEU A 510 -15.38 15.15 -13.04
CA LEU A 510 -13.94 15.06 -12.95
C LEU A 510 -13.30 16.19 -13.73
N TRP A 511 -12.23 16.73 -13.16
CA TRP A 511 -11.38 17.75 -13.77
C TRP A 511 -9.98 17.17 -13.98
N GLY A 512 -9.27 17.62 -15.01
CA GLY A 512 -7.96 17.09 -15.31
C GLY A 512 -6.98 18.15 -15.76
N VAL A 513 -5.70 17.90 -15.55
CA VAL A 513 -4.58 18.65 -16.10
C VAL A 513 -3.86 17.75 -17.10
N ASN A 514 -3.83 18.18 -18.35
CA ASN A 514 -3.07 17.49 -19.37
C ASN A 514 -1.61 17.94 -19.33
N PHE A 515 -0.73 16.99 -19.08
CA PHE A 515 0.70 17.20 -19.09
C PHE A 515 1.40 16.05 -19.82
N GLY A 516 2.36 16.38 -20.70
CA GLY A 516 2.93 15.38 -21.59
C GLY A 516 1.88 14.77 -22.54
N CYS A 517 1.86 13.45 -22.65
CA CYS A 517 0.96 12.72 -23.56
C CYS A 517 -0.35 12.26 -22.91
N ARG A 518 -0.58 12.57 -21.62
CA ARG A 518 -1.77 12.12 -20.88
C ARG A 518 -2.30 13.19 -19.93
N THR A 519 -3.51 12.96 -19.41
CA THR A 519 -3.96 13.65 -18.22
C THR A 519 -3.18 13.09 -17.02
N SER A 520 -2.35 13.91 -16.39
CA SER A 520 -1.44 13.49 -15.31
C SER A 520 -1.94 13.86 -13.92
N ILE A 521 -2.95 14.73 -13.85
CA ILE A 521 -3.66 15.09 -12.61
C ILE A 521 -5.15 14.93 -12.89
N ILE A 522 -5.86 14.21 -12.02
CA ILE A 522 -7.33 14.18 -11.99
C ILE A 522 -7.79 14.69 -10.64
N TYR A 523 -8.83 15.53 -10.67
CA TYR A 523 -9.45 16.13 -9.50
C TYR A 523 -10.96 15.88 -9.50
N SER A 524 -11.50 15.44 -8.34
CA SER A 524 -12.93 15.35 -8.09
C SER A 524 -13.36 16.41 -7.07
N PRO A 525 -14.28 17.32 -7.43
CA PRO A 525 -14.90 18.23 -6.47
C PRO A 525 -15.94 17.54 -5.58
N THR A 526 -16.36 16.32 -5.95
CA THR A 526 -17.27 15.48 -5.16
C THR A 526 -16.49 14.64 -4.18
N ASP A 527 -16.97 14.55 -2.94
CA ASP A 527 -16.39 13.71 -1.89
C ASP A 527 -16.56 12.22 -2.17
N LEU A 528 -15.65 11.67 -2.96
CA LEU A 528 -15.59 10.23 -3.25
C LEU A 528 -15.08 9.45 -2.02
N GLY A 529 -14.21 10.05 -1.22
CA GLY A 529 -13.60 9.42 -0.05
C GLY A 529 -14.61 8.99 1.00
N CYS A 530 -15.65 9.80 1.22
CA CYS A 530 -16.78 9.45 2.09
C CYS A 530 -17.45 8.13 1.67
N LEU A 531 -17.74 7.99 0.38
CA LEU A 531 -18.39 6.80 -0.15
C LEU A 531 -17.44 5.60 -0.20
N TRP A 532 -16.16 5.82 -0.48
CA TRP A 532 -15.16 4.74 -0.41
C TRP A 532 -14.99 4.22 1.01
N GLN A 533 -15.04 5.09 2.00
CA GLN A 533 -14.98 4.68 3.40
C GLN A 533 -16.12 3.73 3.79
N LYS A 534 -17.29 3.89 3.20
CA LYS A 534 -18.47 3.03 3.44
C LYS A 534 -18.40 1.68 2.71
N TRP A 535 -17.45 1.47 1.81
CA TRP A 535 -17.35 0.21 1.09
C TRP A 535 -16.89 -0.93 2.01
N MET A 536 -17.50 -2.09 1.85
CA MET A 536 -17.10 -3.36 2.48
C MET A 536 -17.10 -4.46 1.42
N LYS A 537 -16.20 -5.43 1.54
CA LYS A 537 -16.06 -6.56 0.59
C LYS A 537 -17.38 -7.35 0.46
N HIS A 538 -18.08 -7.53 1.57
CA HIS A 538 -19.45 -8.03 1.60
C HIS A 538 -20.35 -6.95 2.15
N GLU A 539 -21.29 -6.53 1.32
CA GLU A 539 -22.20 -5.43 1.66
C GLU A 539 -23.09 -5.80 2.86
N PRO A 540 -23.27 -4.91 3.84
CA PRO A 540 -24.19 -5.15 4.95
C PRO A 540 -25.62 -5.42 4.47
N GLN A 541 -26.25 -6.49 4.99
CA GLN A 541 -27.58 -6.95 4.53
C GLN A 541 -28.68 -5.87 4.64
N ASN A 542 -28.56 -4.96 5.60
CA ASN A 542 -29.54 -3.93 5.88
C ASN A 542 -29.20 -2.55 5.28
N ARG A 543 -28.18 -2.48 4.40
CA ARG A 543 -27.78 -1.23 3.77
C ARG A 543 -28.88 -0.70 2.87
N ASN A 544 -29.17 0.59 2.97
CA ASN A 544 -30.12 1.26 2.09
C ASN A 544 -29.67 1.16 0.62
N THR A 545 -30.58 0.78 -0.28
CA THR A 545 -30.30 0.57 -1.72
C THR A 545 -29.71 1.82 -2.39
N ASN A 546 -30.16 3.02 -2.01
CA ASN A 546 -29.61 4.27 -2.55
C ASN A 546 -28.13 4.44 -2.13
N LEU A 547 -27.82 4.19 -0.86
CA LEU A 547 -26.43 4.24 -0.37
C LEU A 547 -25.56 3.19 -1.09
N SER A 548 -26.06 1.96 -1.27
CA SER A 548 -25.38 0.91 -2.03
C SER A 548 -25.01 1.35 -3.44
N GLN A 549 -25.96 1.97 -4.14
CA GLN A 549 -25.73 2.48 -5.49
C GLN A 549 -24.70 3.62 -5.52
N GLN A 550 -24.77 4.54 -4.56
CA GLN A 550 -23.79 5.64 -4.44
C GLN A 550 -22.38 5.10 -4.17
N VAL A 551 -22.23 4.18 -3.20
CA VAL A 551 -20.96 3.54 -2.88
C VAL A 551 -20.40 2.80 -4.09
N SER A 552 -21.21 1.96 -4.73
CA SER A 552 -20.79 1.21 -5.93
C SER A 552 -20.35 2.15 -7.05
N ARG A 553 -21.06 3.24 -7.30
CA ARG A 553 -20.70 4.22 -8.32
C ARG A 553 -19.38 4.93 -8.00
N ALA A 554 -19.23 5.40 -6.77
CA ALA A 554 -18.00 6.08 -6.32
C ALA A 554 -16.77 5.14 -6.41
N MET A 555 -16.93 3.87 -5.99
CA MET A 555 -15.88 2.86 -6.12
C MET A 555 -15.45 2.67 -7.58
N LYS A 556 -16.43 2.53 -8.50
CA LYS A 556 -16.13 2.41 -9.95
C LYS A 556 -15.40 3.62 -10.51
N VAL A 557 -15.71 4.83 -10.03
CA VAL A 557 -14.95 6.05 -10.40
C VAL A 557 -13.50 5.95 -9.94
N GLY A 558 -13.29 5.60 -8.67
CA GLY A 558 -11.94 5.41 -8.13
C GLY A 558 -11.15 4.35 -8.89
N VAL A 559 -11.73 3.18 -9.13
CA VAL A 559 -11.11 2.10 -9.91
C VAL A 559 -10.74 2.57 -11.31
N ASN A 560 -11.64 3.28 -11.99
CA ASN A 560 -11.36 3.82 -13.32
C ASN A 560 -10.19 4.80 -13.34
N VAL A 561 -10.09 5.70 -12.34
CA VAL A 561 -8.97 6.64 -12.24
C VAL A 561 -7.66 5.90 -12.03
N ILE A 562 -7.63 4.90 -11.13
CA ILE A 562 -6.44 4.10 -10.87
C ILE A 562 -6.07 3.26 -12.11
N ALA A 563 -7.04 2.64 -12.79
CA ALA A 563 -6.81 1.90 -14.03
C ALA A 563 -6.27 2.80 -15.15
N TYR A 564 -6.81 4.00 -15.30
CA TYR A 564 -6.30 5.00 -16.24
C TYR A 564 -4.85 5.40 -15.94
N ALA A 565 -4.54 5.60 -14.65
CA ALA A 565 -3.23 6.02 -14.21
C ALA A 565 -2.14 4.94 -14.43
N THR A 566 -2.49 3.66 -14.24
CA THR A 566 -1.54 2.55 -14.14
C THR A 566 -1.58 1.60 -15.33
N GLY A 567 -2.60 1.63 -16.16
CA GLY A 567 -2.86 0.59 -17.16
C GLY A 567 -3.11 -0.79 -16.55
N ARG A 568 -3.45 -0.88 -15.26
CA ARG A 568 -3.58 -2.10 -14.44
C ARG A 568 -2.25 -2.81 -14.13
N GLU A 569 -1.12 -2.18 -14.40
CA GLU A 569 0.21 -2.73 -14.17
C GLU A 569 1.02 -1.82 -13.23
N PRO A 570 0.66 -1.74 -11.94
CA PRO A 570 1.45 -0.99 -10.98
C PRO A 570 2.84 -1.61 -10.82
N PRO A 571 3.89 -0.79 -10.66
CA PRO A 571 5.24 -1.28 -10.48
C PRO A 571 5.35 -2.16 -9.23
N GLU A 572 6.27 -3.10 -9.24
CA GLU A 572 6.58 -3.86 -8.05
C GLU A 572 7.29 -2.97 -7.01
N LYS A 573 7.03 -3.20 -5.72
CA LYS A 573 7.69 -2.47 -4.64
C LYS A 573 9.21 -2.63 -4.73
N LEU A 574 9.95 -1.57 -4.47
CA LEU A 574 11.41 -1.51 -4.61
C LEU A 574 11.89 -1.81 -6.04
N SER A 575 11.04 -1.68 -7.06
CA SER A 575 11.49 -1.76 -8.44
C SER A 575 12.16 -0.46 -8.87
N ASP A 576 13.10 -0.56 -9.81
CA ASP A 576 13.56 0.62 -10.52
C ASP A 576 12.39 1.16 -11.36
N THR A 577 11.80 2.26 -10.94
CA THR A 577 10.63 2.87 -11.61
C THR A 577 10.99 3.53 -12.95
N GLY A 578 12.20 3.30 -13.46
CA GLY A 578 12.65 3.85 -14.74
C GLY A 578 12.85 5.37 -14.75
N ALA A 579 12.50 6.05 -13.66
CA ALA A 579 12.72 7.49 -13.53
C ALA A 579 14.22 7.84 -13.53
N ARG A 580 15.10 6.83 -13.42
CA ARG A 580 16.54 6.98 -13.28
C ARG A 580 17.35 5.85 -13.93
N ARG A 581 16.91 5.30 -15.05
CA ARG A 581 17.92 4.61 -15.84
C ARG A 581 18.98 5.64 -16.23
N LYS A 582 20.18 5.50 -15.65
CA LYS A 582 21.37 6.27 -16.01
C LYS A 582 21.40 6.36 -17.52
N GLU A 583 21.64 7.56 -18.02
CA GLU A 583 22.25 7.70 -19.34
C GLU A 583 23.46 6.77 -19.35
N ALA A 584 23.33 5.67 -20.08
CA ALA A 584 24.46 4.81 -20.31
C ALA A 584 25.58 5.71 -20.84
N ALA A 585 26.73 5.67 -20.16
CA ALA A 585 27.89 6.44 -20.59
C ALA A 585 28.06 6.27 -22.09
N ASP A 586 28.44 7.34 -22.77
CA ASP A 586 28.67 7.46 -24.21
C ASP A 586 29.64 6.41 -24.77
N ASN A 587 29.24 5.16 -24.75
CA ASN A 587 29.89 4.13 -25.54
C ASN A 587 29.12 4.04 -26.86
N VAL A 588 29.67 4.70 -27.89
CA VAL A 588 29.22 4.54 -29.28
C VAL A 588 29.52 3.11 -29.70
N GLU A 589 28.59 2.19 -29.42
CA GLU A 589 28.65 0.85 -29.99
C GLU A 589 28.29 0.92 -31.46
N ARG A 590 29.27 0.57 -32.31
CA ARG A 590 29.07 0.53 -33.77
C ARG A 590 28.10 -0.61 -34.12
N GLY A 591 27.13 -0.31 -34.97
CA GLY A 591 26.18 -1.30 -35.53
C GLY A 591 24.81 -1.32 -34.86
N LEU A 592 24.52 -0.38 -33.96
CA LEU A 592 23.16 -0.22 -33.40
C LEU A 592 22.24 0.54 -34.38
N LEU A 593 20.97 0.13 -34.39
CA LEU A 593 19.92 0.87 -35.08
C LEU A 593 19.77 2.27 -34.46
N GLN A 594 19.98 3.32 -35.24
CA GLN A 594 19.77 4.71 -34.84
C GLN A 594 18.42 5.22 -35.35
N ILE A 595 17.68 5.91 -34.49
CA ILE A 595 16.36 6.48 -34.81
C ILE A 595 16.40 8.00 -34.61
N GLY A 596 16.13 8.75 -35.65
CA GLY A 596 16.04 10.21 -35.58
C GLY A 596 14.69 10.67 -35.02
N LYS A 597 14.69 11.63 -34.09
CA LYS A 597 13.48 12.23 -33.52
C LYS A 597 13.18 13.57 -34.25
N LEU A 598 12.08 13.63 -34.98
CA LEU A 598 11.76 14.78 -35.83
C LEU A 598 11.30 16.00 -35.02
N ARG A 599 11.93 17.17 -35.25
CA ARG A 599 11.49 18.46 -34.69
C ARG A 599 10.41 19.08 -35.57
N HIS A 600 9.35 19.57 -34.94
CA HIS A 600 8.29 20.33 -35.58
C HIS A 600 7.60 21.29 -34.60
N ASN A 601 6.78 22.21 -35.08
CA ASN A 601 6.13 23.22 -34.24
C ASN A 601 4.88 22.74 -33.49
N GLY A 602 4.51 21.45 -33.59
CA GLY A 602 3.36 20.85 -32.94
C GLY A 602 3.65 20.22 -31.57
N GLY A 603 4.69 20.66 -30.85
CA GLY A 603 5.08 20.10 -29.55
C GLY A 603 5.84 18.76 -29.68
N TRP A 604 6.86 18.75 -30.56
CA TRP A 604 7.67 17.56 -30.89
C TRP A 604 8.39 16.90 -29.70
N ASP A 605 8.54 17.62 -28.59
CA ASP A 605 9.24 17.12 -27.40
C ASP A 605 8.37 17.08 -26.12
N THR A 606 7.06 16.95 -26.28
CA THR A 606 6.12 16.84 -25.15
C THR A 606 6.34 15.59 -24.30
N ALA A 607 7.01 14.56 -24.84
CA ALA A 607 7.42 13.36 -24.11
C ALA A 607 8.90 13.06 -24.43
N PRO A 608 9.86 13.78 -23.80
CA PRO A 608 11.26 13.72 -24.18
C PRO A 608 11.89 12.33 -24.02
N LYS A 609 11.40 11.54 -23.07
CA LYS A 609 11.90 10.19 -22.79
C LYS A 609 11.17 9.07 -23.57
N ALA A 610 10.09 9.36 -24.31
CA ALA A 610 9.26 8.34 -24.93
C ALA A 610 10.03 7.41 -25.87
N LEU A 611 10.78 7.99 -26.83
CA LEU A 611 11.58 7.21 -27.78
C LEU A 611 12.68 6.41 -27.06
N LYS A 612 13.39 7.02 -26.14
CA LYS A 612 14.43 6.33 -25.34
C LYS A 612 13.85 5.13 -24.60
N ASN A 613 12.73 5.30 -23.90
CA ASN A 613 12.08 4.22 -23.14
C ASN A 613 11.58 3.11 -24.07
N LEU A 614 11.02 3.45 -25.22
CA LEU A 614 10.63 2.48 -26.24
C LEU A 614 11.82 1.65 -26.72
N LEU A 615 12.94 2.30 -27.05
CA LEU A 615 14.14 1.63 -27.53
C LEU A 615 14.76 0.72 -26.46
N MET A 616 14.75 1.16 -25.19
CA MET A 616 15.19 0.32 -24.07
C MET A 616 14.29 -0.91 -23.92
N ALA A 617 12.96 -0.73 -23.94
CA ALA A 617 12.03 -1.84 -23.86
C ALA A 617 12.19 -2.82 -25.03
N LEU A 618 12.39 -2.34 -26.24
CA LEU A 618 12.63 -3.18 -27.43
C LEU A 618 13.97 -3.93 -27.33
N ASN A 619 15.03 -3.30 -26.84
CA ASN A 619 16.30 -3.97 -26.60
C ASN A 619 16.13 -5.11 -25.57
N ASP A 620 15.43 -4.84 -24.46
CA ASP A 620 15.26 -5.78 -23.34
C ASP A 620 14.30 -6.94 -23.67
N THR A 621 13.20 -6.66 -24.38
CA THR A 621 12.12 -7.65 -24.60
C THR A 621 12.21 -8.39 -25.93
N VAL A 622 12.72 -7.72 -26.96
CA VAL A 622 12.76 -8.24 -28.36
C VAL A 622 14.19 -8.52 -28.80
N GLY A 623 15.19 -8.08 -28.02
CA GLY A 623 16.60 -8.20 -28.41
C GLY A 623 16.98 -7.31 -29.58
N LEU A 624 16.26 -6.21 -29.81
CA LEU A 624 16.59 -5.24 -30.87
C LEU A 624 17.87 -4.50 -30.49
N ALA A 625 18.90 -4.60 -31.29
CA ALA A 625 20.14 -3.85 -31.09
C ALA A 625 19.96 -2.38 -31.57
N ALA A 626 19.29 -1.56 -30.76
CA ALA A 626 19.05 -0.14 -31.03
C ALA A 626 19.78 0.77 -30.05
N SER A 627 20.29 1.90 -30.56
CA SER A 627 20.90 2.93 -29.73
C SER A 627 19.82 3.66 -28.92
N THR A 628 20.03 3.74 -27.61
CA THR A 628 19.14 4.53 -26.72
C THR A 628 19.45 6.04 -26.76
N GLN A 629 20.50 6.44 -27.45
CA GLN A 629 20.76 7.84 -27.76
C GLN A 629 19.85 8.29 -28.90
N THR A 630 19.03 9.31 -28.65
CA THR A 630 18.08 9.85 -29.62
C THR A 630 18.55 11.23 -30.11
N GLU A 631 18.75 11.37 -31.41
CA GLU A 631 19.11 12.65 -32.02
C GLU A 631 17.86 13.39 -32.49
N ALA A 632 17.70 14.65 -32.07
CA ALA A 632 16.60 15.51 -32.49
C ALA A 632 16.97 16.26 -33.76
N ILE A 633 16.36 15.88 -34.88
CA ILE A 633 16.67 16.36 -36.23
C ILE A 633 15.63 17.32 -36.78
N PRO A 634 16.02 18.32 -37.58
CA PRO A 634 15.08 19.15 -38.31
C PRO A 634 14.43 18.35 -39.47
N PRO A 635 13.24 18.78 -39.99
CA PRO A 635 12.55 18.10 -41.08
C PRO A 635 13.16 18.47 -42.45
N THR A 636 14.42 18.15 -42.63
CA THR A 636 15.15 18.34 -43.91
C THR A 636 15.54 16.98 -44.47
N LEU A 637 15.51 16.85 -45.81
CA LEU A 637 15.79 15.57 -46.47
C LEU A 637 17.18 15.04 -46.10
N ASP A 638 18.18 15.92 -46.04
CA ASP A 638 19.56 15.55 -45.74
C ASP A 638 19.69 14.95 -44.32
N GLU A 639 19.08 15.56 -43.32
CA GLU A 639 19.13 15.06 -41.94
C GLU A 639 18.25 13.81 -41.75
N MET A 640 17.07 13.78 -42.38
CA MET A 640 16.19 12.62 -42.29
C MET A 640 16.79 11.38 -42.96
N SER A 641 17.54 11.54 -44.04
CA SER A 641 18.16 10.43 -44.79
C SER A 641 19.30 9.76 -44.05
N ARG A 642 19.81 10.35 -42.96
CA ARG A 642 20.84 9.76 -42.11
C ARG A 642 20.32 8.60 -41.25
N PHE A 643 18.99 8.51 -41.08
CA PHE A 643 18.36 7.55 -40.17
C PHE A 643 17.47 6.59 -40.95
N PRO A 644 17.56 5.27 -40.71
CA PRO A 644 16.70 4.27 -41.33
C PRO A 644 15.25 4.33 -40.85
N LEU A 645 15.02 4.95 -39.67
CA LEU A 645 13.70 5.17 -39.08
C LEU A 645 13.62 6.56 -38.46
N ILE A 646 12.51 7.24 -38.69
CA ILE A 646 12.21 8.54 -38.09
C ILE A 646 11.05 8.39 -37.12
N TYR A 647 11.25 8.80 -35.89
CA TYR A 647 10.22 8.88 -34.87
C TYR A 647 9.65 10.29 -34.81
N MET A 648 8.34 10.38 -34.90
CA MET A 648 7.62 11.64 -34.81
C MET A 648 6.47 11.51 -33.80
N HIS A 649 6.38 12.44 -32.87
CA HIS A 649 5.21 12.61 -32.01
C HIS A 649 4.97 14.10 -31.75
N GLY A 650 3.75 14.44 -31.41
CA GLY A 650 3.38 15.81 -31.10
C GLY A 650 2.01 15.89 -30.43
N ARG A 651 1.72 17.03 -29.84
CA ARG A 651 0.47 17.30 -29.12
C ARG A 651 -0.49 18.20 -29.89
N TYR A 652 0.07 19.07 -30.75
CA TYR A 652 -0.70 20.07 -31.48
C TYR A 652 -0.58 19.83 -33.00
N ARG A 653 -1.48 20.46 -33.77
CA ARG A 653 -1.35 20.50 -35.22
C ARG A 653 -0.01 21.11 -35.59
N PHE A 654 0.66 20.54 -36.54
CA PHE A 654 1.94 21.02 -37.04
C PHE A 654 1.85 21.24 -38.56
N GLN A 655 2.74 22.05 -39.06
CA GLN A 655 2.93 22.29 -40.45
C GLN A 655 4.40 22.02 -40.79
N ILE A 656 4.62 21.37 -41.92
CA ILE A 656 5.93 21.21 -42.54
C ILE A 656 5.87 22.02 -43.82
N ASP A 657 6.80 22.93 -44.00
CA ASP A 657 6.85 23.77 -45.19
C ASP A 657 7.23 22.97 -46.43
N ALA A 658 6.80 23.41 -47.60
CA ALA A 658 7.03 22.69 -48.87
C ALA A 658 8.52 22.48 -49.21
N GLN A 659 9.42 23.19 -48.55
CA GLN A 659 10.87 23.01 -48.66
C GLN A 659 11.46 22.03 -47.62
N GLN A 660 10.67 21.63 -46.65
CA GLN A 660 10.99 20.65 -45.62
C GLN A 660 10.39 19.27 -45.94
#